data_3805f72c03669de381349455eff51564
#
_entry.id   3805f72c03669de381349455eff51564
#
_cell.length_a   1.000
_cell.length_b   1.000
_cell.length_c   1.000
_cell.angle_alpha   90.00
_cell.angle_beta   90.00
_cell.angle_gamma   90.00
#
_symmetry.space_group_name_H-M   'P 1'
#
loop_
_entity.id
_entity.type
_entity.pdbx_description
1 polymer ?
#
loop_
_entity_poly.entity_id
_entity_poly.type
_entity_poly.pdbx_seq_one_letter_code
_entity_poly.pdbx_strand_id
1 'polypeptide(L)'
;MASSTATPLRPVPAVPGRRTRLFALAEMRWAGAASVLFLVGLSAQLADTPAGVATALYLACYICGGWEPALAGVRALRDKTLDVDLLMVVAALGAAAIGQVFDGALLIVIFATSGAVEALATARTEDAVRGLLDLAPDTATVLDADGRERTVEAVELAIGERISIRPGERIAADGSVVGGSSEVDEATVTGESLPVDKSAGDQVFAGTLNGTGALRVRVDRLARDSVVARIAGLVEQAGRTKAKTQLFVERIEQRYSIGMVAATLAVFIVPLLFGATLQSSLLRAMTFMIVASPCAVVLATMPPLLAAIANAGRHGVLVKSAVVLEQLGTTTRVAFDKTGTLTRGVPELAEIRSVGSGFTEEQILRLAAAAEHHSEHPLATAIVRAARGRDLLLPVAEEFTSRPGRGVSARIEGSFIEIVSPAALPGPSERDAAWVGAVEELQTLGRTAVVVCCEQTPIAVLGISDQVRPEATAAVAAMAHLTGAAPVLLTGDNLATATATALAARVGITDVRAGLLPHDKVTVVRDLQADGQRVAMVGDGINDAPALAAAQTGIAMGGAGSDLALQTADVIVVRDDLTTIATVMALSRRARRVVIANLAIAAGFISVLVLWDLFGHLPLPLGVAGHEGSTIIVGLNGLRLLRSSVWRQACVHCSQ
;
A
#
# COMPACT_ATOMS: atom_id res chain seq x y z
N MET A 1 37.27 26.35 -24.00
CA MET A 1 37.12 26.35 -22.54
C MET A 1 36.06 27.39 -22.16
N ALA A 2 34.86 26.97 -21.94
CA ALA A 2 33.80 27.78 -21.33
C ALA A 2 33.14 26.91 -20.27
N SER A 3 33.42 27.24 -19.02
CA SER A 3 32.92 26.57 -17.83
C SER A 3 31.45 26.97 -17.65
N SER A 4 30.54 26.03 -17.88
CA SER A 4 29.11 26.18 -17.54
C SER A 4 28.96 25.90 -16.04
N THR A 5 28.78 26.94 -15.26
CA THR A 5 28.38 26.88 -13.84
C THR A 5 26.89 26.55 -13.79
N ALA A 6 26.56 25.29 -13.53
CA ALA A 6 25.19 24.90 -13.21
C ALA A 6 24.79 25.50 -11.86
N THR A 7 23.80 26.39 -11.88
CA THR A 7 23.17 26.93 -10.66
C THR A 7 22.41 25.83 -9.96
N PRO A 8 22.61 25.58 -8.66
CA PRO A 8 21.87 24.55 -7.93
C PRO A 8 20.39 24.94 -7.87
N LEU A 9 19.52 24.07 -8.39
CA LEU A 9 18.07 24.18 -8.28
C LEU A 9 17.66 24.28 -6.80
N ARG A 10 16.99 25.37 -6.43
CA ARG A 10 16.36 25.52 -5.13
C ARG A 10 15.38 24.36 -4.90
N PRO A 11 15.41 23.68 -3.74
CA PRO A 11 14.40 22.68 -3.43
C PRO A 11 13.02 23.33 -3.42
N VAL A 12 12.12 22.80 -4.23
CA VAL A 12 10.70 23.20 -4.25
C VAL A 12 10.16 22.95 -2.85
N PRO A 13 9.51 23.94 -2.21
CA PRO A 13 8.94 23.74 -0.88
C PRO A 13 7.88 22.67 -0.96
N ALA A 14 8.04 21.61 -0.18
CA ALA A 14 7.03 20.57 -0.02
C ALA A 14 5.70 21.25 0.37
N VAL A 15 4.65 21.01 -0.39
CA VAL A 15 3.30 21.50 -0.08
C VAL A 15 2.98 21.05 1.34
N PRO A 16 2.69 21.97 2.29
CA PRO A 16 2.35 21.58 3.64
C PRO A 16 1.01 20.85 3.57
N GLY A 17 1.05 19.51 3.70
CA GLY A 17 -0.17 18.74 3.89
C GLY A 17 -1.00 19.40 4.99
N ARG A 18 -2.30 19.53 4.79
CA ARG A 18 -3.24 20.07 5.79
C ARG A 18 -3.07 19.27 7.07
N ARG A 19 -2.25 19.79 8.00
CA ARG A 19 -2.12 19.20 9.33
C ARG A 19 -3.41 19.50 10.06
N THR A 20 -4.09 18.49 10.59
CA THR A 20 -5.21 18.69 11.50
C THR A 20 -4.83 19.76 12.52
N ARG A 21 -5.50 20.90 12.49
CA ARG A 21 -5.29 21.92 13.51
C ARG A 21 -5.80 21.34 14.81
N LEU A 22 -4.99 21.39 15.88
CA LEU A 22 -5.30 20.81 17.20
C LEU A 22 -6.74 21.11 17.66
N PHE A 23 -7.22 22.32 17.43
CA PHE A 23 -8.56 22.77 17.81
C PHE A 23 -9.63 22.61 16.70
N ALA A 24 -9.34 21.88 15.62
CA ALA A 24 -10.35 21.54 14.64
C ALA A 24 -11.30 20.44 15.14
N LEU A 25 -10.76 19.55 15.99
CA LEU A 25 -11.53 18.47 16.61
C LEU A 25 -12.39 18.98 17.76
N ALA A 26 -13.65 18.54 17.83
CA ALA A 26 -14.58 18.94 18.88
C ALA A 26 -14.08 18.49 20.26
N GLU A 27 -13.58 17.27 20.35
CA GLU A 27 -13.01 16.65 21.54
C GLU A 27 -11.86 17.50 22.12
N MET A 28 -10.97 18.02 21.27
CA MET A 28 -9.86 18.89 21.69
C MET A 28 -10.36 20.23 22.26
N ARG A 29 -11.42 20.80 21.71
CA ARG A 29 -12.01 22.06 22.20
C ARG A 29 -12.67 21.88 23.55
N TRP A 30 -13.47 20.82 23.71
CA TRP A 30 -14.17 20.53 24.95
C TRP A 30 -13.20 20.11 26.07
N ALA A 31 -12.19 19.28 25.76
CA ALA A 31 -11.13 18.93 26.71
C ALA A 31 -10.32 20.16 27.14
N GLY A 32 -10.00 21.06 26.21
CA GLY A 32 -9.34 22.33 26.51
C GLY A 32 -10.19 23.23 27.42
N ALA A 33 -11.47 23.38 27.14
CA ALA A 33 -12.39 24.15 27.97
C ALA A 33 -12.51 23.55 29.38
N ALA A 34 -12.70 22.24 29.49
CA ALA A 34 -12.76 21.54 30.78
C ALA A 34 -11.47 21.71 31.58
N SER A 35 -10.30 21.59 30.95
CA SER A 35 -8.98 21.77 31.59
C SER A 35 -8.80 23.22 32.10
N VAL A 36 -9.18 24.21 31.31
CA VAL A 36 -9.10 25.63 31.74
C VAL A 36 -10.01 25.88 32.92
N LEU A 37 -11.28 25.45 32.86
CA LEU A 37 -12.24 25.59 33.95
C LEU A 37 -11.74 24.91 35.23
N PHE A 38 -11.17 23.73 35.13
CA PHE A 38 -10.58 23.01 36.25
C PHE A 38 -9.41 23.78 36.88
N LEU A 39 -8.45 24.27 36.05
CA LEU A 39 -7.30 25.03 36.55
C LEU A 39 -7.70 26.37 37.19
N VAL A 40 -8.70 27.04 36.63
CA VAL A 40 -9.24 28.28 37.24
C VAL A 40 -9.96 27.95 38.55
N GLY A 41 -10.71 26.85 38.62
CA GLY A 41 -11.36 26.39 39.85
C GLY A 41 -10.34 26.03 40.92
N LEU A 42 -9.26 25.34 40.54
CA LEU A 42 -8.14 25.02 41.45
C LEU A 42 -7.42 26.28 41.96
N SER A 43 -7.16 27.24 41.05
CA SER A 43 -6.58 28.54 41.44
C SER A 43 -7.47 29.31 42.39
N ALA A 44 -8.78 29.31 42.15
CA ALA A 44 -9.77 29.94 43.03
C ALA A 44 -9.83 29.27 44.41
N GLN A 45 -9.73 27.94 44.45
CA GLN A 45 -9.67 27.19 45.70
C GLN A 45 -8.39 27.47 46.50
N LEU A 46 -7.22 27.56 45.81
CA LEU A 46 -5.93 27.89 46.43
C LEU A 46 -5.84 29.36 46.88
N ALA A 47 -6.63 30.25 46.30
CA ALA A 47 -6.70 31.67 46.64
C ALA A 47 -7.73 31.98 47.74
N ASP A 48 -8.27 30.95 48.42
CA ASP A 48 -9.29 31.05 49.47
C ASP A 48 -10.52 31.88 49.06
N THR A 49 -10.91 31.81 47.78
CA THR A 49 -12.16 32.46 47.33
C THR A 49 -13.38 31.76 47.92
N PRO A 50 -14.58 32.42 47.92
CA PRO A 50 -15.78 31.77 48.42
C PRO A 50 -16.00 30.38 47.78
N ALA A 51 -16.21 29.36 48.59
CA ALA A 51 -16.30 27.95 48.18
C ALA A 51 -17.28 27.71 47.02
N GLY A 52 -18.33 28.53 46.91
CA GLY A 52 -19.31 28.46 45.82
C GLY A 52 -18.70 28.75 44.44
N VAL A 53 -17.65 29.58 44.34
CA VAL A 53 -17.03 29.94 43.06
C VAL A 53 -16.24 28.75 42.51
N ALA A 54 -15.41 28.12 43.33
CA ALA A 54 -14.64 26.95 42.94
C ALA A 54 -15.56 25.76 42.55
N THR A 55 -16.59 25.52 43.37
CA THR A 55 -17.60 24.48 43.09
C THR A 55 -18.33 24.71 41.77
N ALA A 56 -18.74 25.98 41.47
CA ALA A 56 -19.41 26.31 40.21
C ALA A 56 -18.51 26.08 39.00
N LEU A 57 -17.20 26.40 39.12
CA LEU A 57 -16.22 26.16 38.05
C LEU A 57 -15.99 24.65 37.81
N TYR A 58 -15.94 23.86 38.88
CA TYR A 58 -15.83 22.39 38.75
C TYR A 58 -17.09 21.77 38.14
N LEU A 59 -18.29 22.26 38.50
CA LEU A 59 -19.54 21.80 37.87
C LEU A 59 -19.61 22.20 36.39
N ALA A 60 -19.14 23.39 36.04
CA ALA A 60 -19.00 23.78 34.63
C ALA A 60 -18.02 22.88 33.87
N CYS A 61 -16.91 22.45 34.52
CA CYS A 61 -15.99 21.46 33.98
C CYS A 61 -16.67 20.10 33.70
N TYR A 62 -17.54 19.61 34.60
CA TYR A 62 -18.33 18.37 34.36
C TYR A 62 -19.21 18.50 33.12
N ILE A 63 -19.84 19.64 32.90
CA ILE A 63 -20.69 19.85 31.73
C ILE A 63 -19.82 19.84 30.44
N CYS A 64 -18.73 20.61 30.42
CA CYS A 64 -17.91 20.75 29.24
C CYS A 64 -17.18 19.45 28.88
N GLY A 65 -16.62 18.76 29.86
CA GLY A 65 -15.80 17.53 29.61
C GLY A 65 -16.62 16.24 29.61
N GLY A 66 -17.78 16.21 30.30
CA GLY A 66 -18.61 15.01 30.45
C GLY A 66 -19.72 14.86 29.41
N TRP A 67 -20.05 15.90 28.65
CA TRP A 67 -21.17 15.88 27.70
C TRP A 67 -21.00 14.83 26.59
N GLU A 68 -19.87 14.83 25.95
CA GLU A 68 -19.59 13.96 24.81
C GLU A 68 -19.48 12.47 25.23
N PRO A 69 -18.72 12.11 26.30
CA PRO A 69 -18.70 10.75 26.85
C PRO A 69 -20.07 10.27 27.34
N ALA A 70 -20.86 11.16 27.97
CA ALA A 70 -22.21 10.81 28.41
C ALA A 70 -23.13 10.44 27.24
N LEU A 71 -23.11 11.21 26.16
CA LEU A 71 -23.90 10.90 24.97
C LEU A 71 -23.44 9.62 24.28
N ALA A 72 -22.13 9.40 24.16
CA ALA A 72 -21.55 8.19 23.60
C ALA A 72 -21.97 6.96 24.42
N GLY A 73 -21.85 7.04 25.74
CA GLY A 73 -22.24 5.99 26.64
C GLY A 73 -23.73 5.66 26.62
N VAL A 74 -24.61 6.66 26.51
CA VAL A 74 -26.06 6.41 26.36
C VAL A 74 -26.38 5.74 25.02
N ARG A 75 -25.68 6.08 23.95
CA ARG A 75 -25.83 5.39 22.66
C ARG A 75 -25.36 3.93 22.75
N ALA A 76 -24.18 3.68 23.34
CA ALA A 76 -23.66 2.35 23.56
C ALA A 76 -24.62 1.48 24.39
N LEU A 77 -25.23 2.05 25.43
CA LEU A 77 -26.21 1.35 26.24
C LEU A 77 -27.47 0.95 25.42
N ARG A 78 -27.90 1.80 24.47
CA ARG A 78 -28.98 1.45 23.53
C ARG A 78 -28.60 0.26 22.64
N ASP A 79 -27.33 0.17 22.25
CA ASP A 79 -26.76 -0.90 21.42
C ASP A 79 -26.39 -2.14 22.26
N LYS A 80 -26.79 -2.16 23.56
CA LYS A 80 -26.50 -3.23 24.54
C LYS A 80 -25.02 -3.52 24.71
N THR A 81 -24.17 -2.52 24.52
CA THR A 81 -22.74 -2.56 24.82
C THR A 81 -22.45 -1.78 26.09
N LEU A 82 -21.55 -2.32 26.93
CA LEU A 82 -21.05 -1.61 28.11
C LEU A 82 -19.89 -0.72 27.67
N ASP A 83 -20.09 0.59 27.82
CA ASP A 83 -19.07 1.59 27.58
C ASP A 83 -18.47 2.06 28.91
N VAL A 84 -17.15 2.11 28.96
CA VAL A 84 -16.39 2.55 30.14
C VAL A 84 -16.61 4.04 30.41
N ASP A 85 -16.80 4.84 29.36
CA ASP A 85 -16.99 6.29 29.44
C ASP A 85 -18.26 6.64 30.23
N LEU A 86 -19.33 5.88 30.03
CA LEU A 86 -20.57 6.08 30.80
C LEU A 86 -20.36 5.83 32.30
N LEU A 87 -19.62 4.75 32.64
CA LEU A 87 -19.34 4.41 34.03
C LEU A 87 -18.53 5.51 34.72
N MET A 88 -17.62 6.14 33.99
CA MET A 88 -16.79 7.22 34.50
C MET A 88 -17.59 8.52 34.72
N VAL A 89 -18.52 8.85 33.84
CA VAL A 89 -19.45 9.95 34.07
C VAL A 89 -20.33 9.68 35.32
N VAL A 90 -20.84 8.45 35.46
CA VAL A 90 -21.61 8.04 36.63
C VAL A 90 -20.77 8.13 37.92
N ALA A 91 -19.50 7.69 37.87
CA ALA A 91 -18.60 7.80 39.01
C ALA A 91 -18.30 9.25 39.40
N ALA A 92 -18.07 10.13 38.40
CA ALA A 92 -17.86 11.56 38.61
C ALA A 92 -19.10 12.22 39.27
N LEU A 93 -20.28 11.91 38.76
CA LEU A 93 -21.53 12.38 39.35
C LEU A 93 -21.74 11.87 40.78
N GLY A 94 -21.38 10.60 41.03
CA GLY A 94 -21.37 10.00 42.37
C GLY A 94 -20.43 10.73 43.32
N ALA A 95 -19.22 11.08 42.87
CA ALA A 95 -18.25 11.87 43.63
C ALA A 95 -18.83 13.25 43.99
N ALA A 96 -19.47 13.94 43.03
CA ALA A 96 -20.15 15.23 43.28
C ALA A 96 -21.27 15.09 44.33
N ALA A 97 -22.08 14.02 44.27
CA ALA A 97 -23.19 13.78 45.18
C ALA A 97 -22.75 13.57 46.64
N ILE A 98 -21.53 13.04 46.86
CA ILE A 98 -20.94 12.87 48.21
C ILE A 98 -20.05 14.05 48.63
N GLY A 99 -20.09 15.17 47.88
CA GLY A 99 -19.35 16.40 48.19
C GLY A 99 -17.90 16.41 47.72
N GLN A 100 -17.44 15.40 46.95
CA GLN A 100 -16.10 15.30 46.38
C GLN A 100 -16.07 15.86 44.94
N VAL A 101 -16.53 17.11 44.79
CA VAL A 101 -16.69 17.77 43.49
C VAL A 101 -15.34 17.94 42.77
N PHE A 102 -14.27 18.21 43.53
CA PHE A 102 -12.91 18.33 42.98
C PHE A 102 -12.40 17.02 42.33
N ASP A 103 -12.54 15.90 43.02
CA ASP A 103 -12.06 14.61 42.53
C ASP A 103 -12.81 14.16 41.29
N GLY A 104 -14.11 14.38 41.26
CA GLY A 104 -14.89 14.11 40.05
C GLY A 104 -14.60 15.06 38.89
N ALA A 105 -14.29 16.34 39.15
CA ALA A 105 -13.87 17.27 38.11
C ALA A 105 -12.50 16.86 37.54
N LEU A 106 -11.58 16.44 38.39
CA LEU A 106 -10.29 15.90 37.99
C LEU A 106 -10.47 14.66 37.08
N LEU A 107 -11.37 13.76 37.47
CA LEU A 107 -11.71 12.58 36.67
C LEU A 107 -12.20 12.98 35.26
N ILE A 108 -13.14 13.92 35.17
CA ILE A 108 -13.70 14.41 33.91
C ILE A 108 -12.61 15.03 33.02
N VAL A 109 -11.74 15.88 33.57
CA VAL A 109 -10.64 16.53 32.78
C VAL A 109 -9.71 15.49 32.18
N ILE A 110 -9.34 14.51 32.97
CA ILE A 110 -8.43 13.45 32.55
C ILE A 110 -9.03 12.66 31.40
N PHE A 111 -10.30 12.29 31.55
CA PHE A 111 -11.01 11.54 30.52
C PHE A 111 -11.18 12.34 29.25
N ALA A 112 -11.61 13.58 29.34
CA ALA A 112 -11.74 14.46 28.20
C ALA A 112 -10.39 14.68 27.48
N THR A 113 -9.29 14.81 28.24
CA THR A 113 -7.94 14.94 27.65
C THR A 113 -7.45 13.66 27.01
N SER A 114 -7.70 12.49 27.62
CA SER A 114 -7.37 11.18 27.04
C SER A 114 -8.10 10.95 25.74
N GLY A 115 -9.43 11.10 25.73
CA GLY A 115 -10.25 10.97 24.53
C GLY A 115 -9.82 11.96 23.42
N ALA A 116 -9.45 13.18 23.78
CA ALA A 116 -8.95 14.16 22.83
C ALA A 116 -7.59 13.77 22.22
N VAL A 117 -6.67 13.17 23.00
CA VAL A 117 -5.39 12.66 22.50
C VAL A 117 -5.62 11.45 21.58
N GLU A 118 -6.55 10.58 21.94
CA GLU A 118 -6.93 9.42 21.11
C GLU A 118 -7.53 9.87 19.77
N ALA A 119 -8.50 10.79 19.80
CA ALA A 119 -9.10 11.38 18.60
C ALA A 119 -8.05 12.06 17.72
N LEU A 120 -7.09 12.77 18.33
CA LEU A 120 -5.98 13.40 17.61
C LEU A 120 -5.05 12.36 16.95
N ALA A 121 -4.71 11.28 17.65
CA ALA A 121 -3.85 10.22 17.12
C ALA A 121 -4.53 9.53 15.93
N THR A 122 -5.82 9.24 16.03
CA THR A 122 -6.64 8.66 14.97
C THR A 122 -6.74 9.61 13.78
N ALA A 123 -7.14 10.88 14.01
CA ALA A 123 -7.25 11.88 12.96
C ALA A 123 -5.93 12.15 12.23
N ARG A 124 -4.78 12.19 12.93
CA ARG A 124 -3.46 12.32 12.28
C ARG A 124 -3.10 11.14 11.40
N THR A 125 -3.52 9.96 11.78
CA THR A 125 -3.31 8.75 11.00
C THR A 125 -4.20 8.76 9.76
N GLU A 126 -5.47 9.15 9.91
CA GLU A 126 -6.42 9.34 8.80
C GLU A 126 -5.98 10.45 7.85
N ASP A 127 -5.51 11.59 8.37
CA ASP A 127 -5.00 12.69 7.53
C ASP A 127 -3.76 12.27 6.74
N ALA A 128 -2.88 11.46 7.32
CA ALA A 128 -1.73 10.92 6.61
C ALA A 128 -2.15 10.00 5.45
N VAL A 129 -3.27 9.32 5.61
CA VAL A 129 -3.93 8.52 4.57
C VAL A 129 -4.63 9.42 3.54
N ARG A 130 -5.43 10.38 3.98
CA ARG A 130 -6.13 11.33 3.10
C ARG A 130 -5.19 12.22 2.30
N GLY A 131 -4.04 12.60 2.87
CA GLY A 131 -3.02 13.37 2.14
C GLY A 131 -2.45 12.67 0.92
N LEU A 132 -2.75 11.37 0.73
CA LEU A 132 -2.49 10.66 -0.53
C LEU A 132 -3.60 10.93 -1.58
N LEU A 133 -4.73 11.49 -1.17
CA LEU A 133 -5.93 11.71 -1.97
C LEU A 133 -6.02 13.12 -2.57
N ASP A 134 -5.47 14.13 -1.88
CA ASP A 134 -5.51 15.55 -2.28
C ASP A 134 -4.45 15.88 -3.37
N LEU A 135 -4.06 14.89 -4.19
CA LEU A 135 -3.01 15.06 -5.20
C LEU A 135 -3.54 15.59 -6.53
N ALA A 136 -4.77 15.27 -6.90
CA ALA A 136 -5.38 15.77 -8.13
C ALA A 136 -5.95 17.18 -7.91
N PRO A 137 -5.83 18.11 -8.90
CA PRO A 137 -6.44 19.42 -8.80
C PRO A 137 -7.96 19.33 -8.97
N ASP A 138 -8.68 20.26 -8.31
CA ASP A 138 -10.14 20.32 -8.38
C ASP A 138 -10.66 20.80 -9.73
N THR A 139 -9.81 21.49 -10.52
CA THR A 139 -10.19 22.10 -11.81
C THR A 139 -9.24 21.70 -12.93
N ALA A 140 -9.74 21.69 -14.15
CA ALA A 140 -9.00 21.43 -15.38
C ALA A 140 -9.29 22.48 -16.45
N THR A 141 -8.34 22.73 -17.35
CA THR A 141 -8.53 23.59 -18.52
C THR A 141 -8.81 22.71 -19.74
N VAL A 142 -10.07 22.67 -20.19
CA VAL A 142 -10.51 21.92 -21.39
C VAL A 142 -10.28 22.79 -22.64
N LEU A 143 -9.85 22.13 -23.71
CA LEU A 143 -9.70 22.71 -25.06
C LEU A 143 -10.88 22.26 -25.92
N ASP A 144 -11.74 23.19 -26.32
CA ASP A 144 -12.82 22.94 -27.26
C ASP A 144 -12.27 22.67 -28.68
N ALA A 145 -13.11 22.19 -29.60
CA ALA A 145 -12.74 21.91 -30.98
C ALA A 145 -12.17 23.13 -31.70
N ASP A 146 -12.60 24.34 -31.29
CA ASP A 146 -12.14 25.62 -31.81
C ASP A 146 -10.83 26.12 -31.14
N GLY A 147 -10.23 25.36 -30.24
CA GLY A 147 -9.03 25.73 -29.51
C GLY A 147 -9.26 26.74 -28.36
N ARG A 148 -10.51 26.99 -27.98
CA ARG A 148 -10.82 27.88 -26.84
C ARG A 148 -10.64 27.13 -25.53
N GLU A 149 -10.05 27.82 -24.56
CA GLU A 149 -9.84 27.29 -23.20
C GLU A 149 -11.06 27.57 -22.33
N ARG A 150 -11.53 26.54 -21.63
CA ARG A 150 -12.60 26.60 -20.62
C ARG A 150 -12.17 25.87 -19.35
N THR A 151 -12.25 26.54 -18.22
CA THR A 151 -12.00 25.90 -16.92
C THR A 151 -13.27 25.19 -16.47
N VAL A 152 -13.13 23.92 -16.09
CA VAL A 152 -14.19 23.05 -15.57
C VAL A 152 -13.74 22.39 -14.27
N GLU A 153 -14.68 21.88 -13.47
CA GLU A 153 -14.32 21.01 -12.37
C GLU A 153 -13.78 19.66 -12.93
N ALA A 154 -12.73 19.12 -12.31
CA ALA A 154 -12.09 17.89 -12.79
C ALA A 154 -13.06 16.69 -12.80
N VAL A 155 -14.07 16.69 -11.93
CA VAL A 155 -15.12 15.67 -11.90
C VAL A 155 -16.08 15.71 -13.08
N GLU A 156 -16.15 16.84 -13.79
CA GLU A 156 -17.00 17.03 -14.99
C GLU A 156 -16.32 16.59 -16.27
N LEU A 157 -15.02 16.26 -16.24
CA LEU A 157 -14.28 15.82 -17.42
C LEU A 157 -14.87 14.53 -17.98
N ALA A 158 -15.07 14.51 -19.31
CA ALA A 158 -15.52 13.35 -20.05
C ALA A 158 -14.36 12.65 -20.77
N ILE A 159 -14.48 11.34 -20.96
CA ILE A 159 -13.51 10.54 -21.74
C ILE A 159 -13.47 11.06 -23.18
N GLY A 160 -12.25 11.29 -23.70
CA GLY A 160 -12.00 11.83 -25.04
C GLY A 160 -11.83 13.35 -25.09
N GLU A 161 -12.21 14.09 -24.05
CA GLU A 161 -11.94 15.53 -23.97
C GLU A 161 -10.44 15.81 -23.95
N ARG A 162 -10.05 16.98 -24.46
CA ARG A 162 -8.66 17.44 -24.48
C ARG A 162 -8.46 18.50 -23.41
N ILE A 163 -7.47 18.31 -22.56
CA ILE A 163 -7.08 19.27 -21.52
C ILE A 163 -5.72 19.88 -21.84
N SER A 164 -5.56 21.15 -21.52
CA SER A 164 -4.30 21.91 -21.59
C SER A 164 -3.66 21.93 -20.22
N ILE A 165 -2.40 21.58 -20.14
CA ILE A 165 -1.63 21.55 -18.89
C ILE A 165 -0.43 22.47 -19.08
N ARG A 166 -0.39 23.54 -18.28
CA ARG A 166 0.67 24.56 -18.35
C ARG A 166 1.88 24.13 -17.53
N PRO A 167 3.04 24.75 -17.76
CA PRO A 167 4.22 24.54 -16.90
C PRO A 167 3.91 24.77 -15.43
N GLY A 168 4.30 23.81 -14.59
CA GLY A 168 4.08 23.85 -13.14
C GLY A 168 2.67 23.52 -12.67
N GLU A 169 1.73 23.19 -13.58
CA GLU A 169 0.38 22.74 -13.22
C GLU A 169 0.35 21.24 -12.89
N ARG A 170 -0.58 20.86 -12.02
CA ARG A 170 -0.89 19.45 -11.79
C ARG A 170 -1.84 18.91 -12.84
N ILE A 171 -1.60 17.68 -13.27
CA ILE A 171 -2.44 16.98 -14.25
C ILE A 171 -3.76 16.61 -13.59
N ALA A 172 -4.89 16.96 -14.23
CA ALA A 172 -6.22 16.80 -13.63
C ALA A 172 -6.86 15.44 -13.89
N ALA A 173 -6.44 14.70 -14.91
CA ALA A 173 -7.01 13.41 -15.29
C ALA A 173 -5.95 12.46 -15.84
N ASP A 174 -6.20 11.16 -15.74
CA ASP A 174 -5.40 10.15 -16.43
C ASP A 174 -5.69 10.24 -17.93
N GLY A 175 -4.64 10.24 -18.73
CA GLY A 175 -4.80 10.38 -20.16
C GLY A 175 -3.53 10.14 -20.96
N SER A 176 -3.65 10.34 -22.29
CA SER A 176 -2.55 10.22 -23.23
C SER A 176 -2.17 11.58 -23.79
N VAL A 177 -0.89 11.88 -23.84
CA VAL A 177 -0.37 13.11 -24.44
C VAL A 177 -0.67 13.10 -25.94
N VAL A 178 -1.39 14.11 -26.43
CA VAL A 178 -1.71 14.28 -27.85
C VAL A 178 -0.90 15.40 -28.51
N GLY A 179 -0.14 16.17 -27.72
CA GLY A 179 0.76 17.19 -28.22
C GLY A 179 1.54 17.90 -27.14
N GLY A 180 2.69 18.42 -27.50
CA GLY A 180 3.67 18.99 -26.57
C GLY A 180 4.67 17.95 -26.06
N SER A 181 5.66 18.44 -25.30
CA SER A 181 6.62 17.61 -24.56
C SER A 181 7.01 18.33 -23.28
N SER A 182 7.21 17.57 -22.21
CA SER A 182 7.61 18.10 -20.90
C SER A 182 8.16 17.01 -20.02
N GLU A 183 8.98 17.39 -19.03
CA GLU A 183 9.29 16.54 -17.90
C GLU A 183 8.10 16.53 -16.93
N VAL A 184 7.66 15.37 -16.47
CA VAL A 184 6.57 15.23 -15.50
C VAL A 184 7.10 14.59 -14.24
N ASP A 185 6.94 15.27 -13.10
CA ASP A 185 7.22 14.70 -11.79
C ASP A 185 6.06 13.77 -11.38
N GLU A 186 6.30 12.49 -11.57
CA GLU A 186 5.36 11.43 -11.23
C GLU A 186 5.59 10.87 -9.82
N ALA A 187 6.47 11.47 -9.02
CA ALA A 187 6.83 10.98 -7.69
C ALA A 187 5.63 10.76 -6.76
N THR A 188 4.56 11.49 -6.95
CA THR A 188 3.30 11.37 -6.18
C THR A 188 2.52 10.10 -6.51
N VAL A 189 2.66 9.55 -7.71
CA VAL A 189 1.96 8.36 -8.20
C VAL A 189 2.92 7.19 -8.33
N THR A 190 4.02 7.36 -9.04
CA THR A 190 5.03 6.32 -9.25
C THR A 190 6.07 6.28 -8.13
N GLY A 191 6.27 7.43 -7.46
CA GLY A 191 7.26 7.65 -6.42
C GLY A 191 8.69 7.70 -6.90
N GLU A 192 8.95 7.76 -8.19
CA GLU A 192 10.26 8.05 -8.73
C GLU A 192 10.62 9.51 -8.46
N SER A 193 11.83 9.75 -7.94
CA SER A 193 12.26 11.10 -7.56
C SER A 193 12.73 11.94 -8.74
N LEU A 194 12.95 11.33 -9.90
CA LEU A 194 13.37 12.01 -11.12
C LEU A 194 12.16 12.22 -12.02
N PRO A 195 11.98 13.42 -12.57
CA PRO A 195 10.95 13.67 -13.58
C PRO A 195 11.16 12.77 -14.82
N VAL A 196 10.05 12.37 -15.44
CA VAL A 196 10.02 11.51 -16.62
C VAL A 196 9.67 12.35 -17.83
N ASP A 197 10.44 12.22 -18.90
CA ASP A 197 10.15 12.88 -20.18
C ASP A 197 8.87 12.29 -20.80
N LYS A 198 7.92 13.15 -21.13
CA LYS A 198 6.64 12.81 -21.78
C LYS A 198 6.49 13.53 -23.11
N SER A 199 6.06 12.77 -24.09
CA SER A 199 5.84 13.21 -25.47
C SER A 199 4.53 12.65 -26.03
N ALA A 200 4.16 13.01 -27.24
CA ALA A 200 2.93 12.52 -27.86
C ALA A 200 2.88 10.98 -27.93
N GLY A 201 1.82 10.41 -27.39
CA GLY A 201 1.61 8.96 -27.24
C GLY A 201 1.86 8.43 -25.83
N ASP A 202 2.57 9.17 -24.97
CA ASP A 202 2.86 8.72 -23.59
C ASP A 202 1.67 8.93 -22.67
N GLN A 203 1.55 8.04 -21.67
CA GLN A 203 0.54 8.17 -20.63
C GLN A 203 0.99 9.13 -19.53
N VAL A 204 0.02 9.86 -18.98
CA VAL A 204 0.17 10.74 -17.83
C VAL A 204 -0.94 10.46 -16.80
N PHE A 205 -0.68 10.74 -15.54
CA PHE A 205 -1.56 10.41 -14.44
C PHE A 205 -2.04 11.66 -13.69
N ALA A 206 -3.30 11.63 -13.25
CA ALA A 206 -3.86 12.67 -12.39
C ALA A 206 -3.00 12.86 -11.13
N GLY A 207 -2.84 14.11 -10.69
CA GLY A 207 -2.07 14.44 -9.48
C GLY A 207 -0.56 14.58 -9.69
N THR A 208 -0.01 14.18 -10.83
CA THR A 208 1.41 14.41 -11.18
C THR A 208 1.65 15.86 -11.54
N LEU A 209 2.88 16.34 -11.37
CA LEU A 209 3.24 17.75 -11.59
C LEU A 209 3.96 17.91 -12.93
N ASN A 210 3.38 18.73 -13.81
CA ASN A 210 4.02 19.07 -15.08
C ASN A 210 5.24 19.97 -14.85
N GLY A 211 6.32 19.74 -15.57
CA GLY A 211 7.56 20.49 -15.50
C GLY A 211 7.52 21.80 -16.30
N THR A 212 8.50 22.00 -17.15
CA THR A 212 8.73 23.28 -17.88
C THR A 212 8.03 23.41 -19.21
N GLY A 213 7.54 22.30 -19.78
CA GLY A 213 6.82 22.26 -21.05
C GLY A 213 5.30 22.39 -20.88
N ALA A 214 4.60 22.61 -21.99
CA ALA A 214 3.14 22.59 -22.04
C ALA A 214 2.67 21.28 -22.68
N LEU A 215 1.68 20.60 -22.06
CA LEU A 215 1.13 19.35 -22.56
C LEU A 215 -0.33 19.52 -22.95
N ARG A 216 -0.73 18.87 -24.04
CA ARG A 216 -2.13 18.63 -24.39
C ARG A 216 -2.41 17.14 -24.18
N VAL A 217 -3.38 16.84 -23.33
CA VAL A 217 -3.69 15.47 -22.91
C VAL A 217 -5.13 15.16 -23.27
N ARG A 218 -5.36 14.01 -23.89
CA ARG A 218 -6.70 13.46 -24.07
C ARG A 218 -7.04 12.66 -22.81
N VAL A 219 -8.20 12.93 -22.24
CA VAL A 219 -8.71 12.22 -21.06
C VAL A 219 -9.08 10.78 -21.45
N ASP A 220 -8.44 9.80 -20.83
CA ASP A 220 -8.70 8.39 -21.07
C ASP A 220 -9.57 7.75 -19.98
N ARG A 221 -9.63 8.37 -18.78
CA ARG A 221 -10.42 7.90 -17.62
C ARG A 221 -11.13 9.04 -16.92
N LEU A 222 -12.30 8.76 -16.34
CA LEU A 222 -13.01 9.71 -15.50
C LEU A 222 -12.21 10.01 -14.21
N ALA A 223 -12.37 11.18 -13.64
CA ALA A 223 -11.65 11.59 -12.42
C ALA A 223 -11.85 10.59 -11.25
N ARG A 224 -13.07 10.06 -11.07
CA ARG A 224 -13.39 9.04 -10.05
C ARG A 224 -12.71 7.69 -10.29
N ASP A 225 -12.33 7.39 -11.53
CA ASP A 225 -11.72 6.14 -11.97
C ASP A 225 -10.21 6.30 -12.23
N SER A 226 -9.66 7.49 -11.91
CA SER A 226 -8.22 7.77 -12.02
C SER A 226 -7.41 6.86 -11.08
N VAL A 227 -6.15 6.64 -11.42
CA VAL A 227 -5.24 5.84 -10.58
C VAL A 227 -5.21 6.38 -9.16
N VAL A 228 -5.11 7.69 -8.99
CA VAL A 228 -5.10 8.35 -7.68
C VAL A 228 -6.41 8.14 -6.92
N ALA A 229 -7.56 8.29 -7.57
CA ALA A 229 -8.85 8.07 -6.93
C ALA A 229 -9.04 6.61 -6.46
N ARG A 230 -8.56 5.64 -7.25
CA ARG A 230 -8.59 4.22 -6.88
C ARG A 230 -7.62 3.90 -5.74
N ILE A 231 -6.41 4.45 -5.78
CA ILE A 231 -5.47 4.40 -4.65
C ILE A 231 -6.16 4.88 -3.38
N ALA A 232 -6.83 6.01 -3.48
CA ALA A 232 -7.64 6.64 -2.46
C ALA A 232 -8.66 5.70 -1.84
N GLY A 233 -9.51 5.14 -2.67
CA GLY A 233 -10.56 4.20 -2.25
C GLY A 233 -10.00 2.96 -1.56
N LEU A 234 -8.88 2.40 -2.05
CA LEU A 234 -8.23 1.25 -1.44
C LEU A 234 -7.68 1.57 -0.05
N VAL A 235 -7.07 2.74 0.13
CA VAL A 235 -6.52 3.17 1.43
C VAL A 235 -7.65 3.48 2.41
N GLU A 236 -8.75 4.09 1.97
CA GLU A 236 -9.94 4.29 2.79
C GLU A 236 -10.57 2.95 3.20
N GLN A 237 -10.68 2.00 2.27
CA GLN A 237 -11.15 0.64 2.56
C GLN A 237 -10.23 -0.07 3.54
N ALA A 238 -8.90 0.12 3.42
CA ALA A 238 -7.93 -0.43 4.35
C ALA A 238 -8.15 0.07 5.78
N GLY A 239 -8.49 1.34 5.94
CA GLY A 239 -8.80 1.94 7.24
C GLY A 239 -10.08 1.39 7.88
N ARG A 240 -11.04 0.92 7.07
CA ARG A 240 -12.31 0.34 7.57
C ARG A 240 -12.20 -1.14 7.92
N THR A 241 -11.15 -1.84 7.47
CA THR A 241 -10.98 -3.28 7.69
C THR A 241 -10.17 -3.53 8.95
N LYS A 242 -10.79 -4.21 9.93
CA LYS A 242 -10.15 -4.53 11.20
C LYS A 242 -9.16 -5.69 11.08
N ALA A 243 -7.95 -5.53 11.58
CA ALA A 243 -6.94 -6.58 11.63
C ALA A 243 -7.37 -7.77 12.51
N LYS A 244 -6.85 -8.97 12.25
CA LYS A 244 -7.14 -10.15 13.06
C LYS A 244 -6.74 -9.95 14.51
N THR A 245 -5.58 -9.33 14.76
CA THR A 245 -5.12 -8.96 16.10
C THR A 245 -6.10 -7.99 16.76
N GLN A 246 -6.65 -7.04 16.04
CA GLN A 246 -7.65 -6.11 16.57
C GLN A 246 -8.97 -6.83 16.92
N LEU A 247 -9.49 -7.68 16.03
CA LEU A 247 -10.70 -8.48 16.33
C LEU A 247 -10.51 -9.40 17.54
N PHE A 248 -9.30 -9.91 17.75
CA PHE A 248 -8.95 -10.68 18.92
C PHE A 248 -8.94 -9.79 20.18
N VAL A 249 -8.32 -8.61 20.11
CA VAL A 249 -8.28 -7.63 21.20
C VAL A 249 -9.69 -7.16 21.54
N GLU A 250 -10.53 -6.79 20.59
CA GLU A 250 -11.93 -6.38 20.83
C GLU A 250 -12.76 -7.47 21.50
N ARG A 251 -12.54 -8.74 21.13
CA ARG A 251 -13.24 -9.88 21.78
C ARG A 251 -12.77 -10.09 23.23
N ILE A 252 -11.49 -9.87 23.49
CA ILE A 252 -10.95 -9.91 24.86
C ILE A 252 -11.44 -8.70 25.63
N GLU A 253 -11.42 -7.53 25.04
CA GLU A 253 -11.85 -6.25 25.63
C GLU A 253 -13.28 -6.33 26.16
N GLN A 254 -14.21 -6.87 25.38
CA GLN A 254 -15.59 -7.03 25.84
C GLN A 254 -15.71 -7.92 27.09
N ARG A 255 -14.95 -9.02 27.14
CA ARG A 255 -14.91 -9.89 28.32
C ARG A 255 -14.18 -9.23 29.49
N TYR A 256 -13.10 -8.53 29.18
CA TYR A 256 -12.32 -7.76 30.15
C TYR A 256 -13.14 -6.64 30.77
N SER A 257 -13.91 -5.88 29.97
CA SER A 257 -14.78 -4.80 30.47
C SER A 257 -15.84 -5.31 31.43
N ILE A 258 -16.46 -6.46 31.15
CA ILE A 258 -17.40 -7.10 32.09
C ILE A 258 -16.70 -7.46 33.40
N GLY A 259 -15.52 -8.08 33.31
CA GLY A 259 -14.73 -8.44 34.50
C GLY A 259 -14.28 -7.22 35.30
N MET A 260 -13.87 -6.14 34.59
CA MET A 260 -13.47 -4.87 35.19
C MET A 260 -14.63 -4.22 35.95
N VAL A 261 -15.83 -4.17 35.36
CA VAL A 261 -17.03 -3.63 36.01
C VAL A 261 -17.37 -4.44 37.27
N ALA A 262 -17.36 -5.76 37.17
CA ALA A 262 -17.61 -6.63 38.31
C ALA A 262 -16.56 -6.42 39.43
N ALA A 263 -15.28 -6.31 39.08
CA ALA A 263 -14.20 -6.01 40.01
C ALA A 263 -14.34 -4.62 40.64
N THR A 264 -14.69 -3.59 39.85
CA THR A 264 -14.95 -2.24 40.36
C THR A 264 -16.08 -2.23 41.38
N LEU A 265 -17.19 -2.92 41.08
CA LEU A 265 -18.29 -3.08 42.05
C LEU A 265 -17.86 -3.82 43.31
N ALA A 266 -17.02 -4.86 43.19
CA ALA A 266 -16.47 -5.56 44.34
C ALA A 266 -15.56 -4.64 45.17
N VAL A 267 -14.66 -3.87 44.54
CA VAL A 267 -13.78 -2.88 45.21
C VAL A 267 -14.60 -1.80 45.91
N PHE A 268 -15.77 -1.48 45.41
CA PHE A 268 -16.70 -0.53 46.03
C PHE A 268 -17.46 -1.16 47.20
N ILE A 269 -18.12 -2.29 46.97
CA ILE A 269 -19.08 -2.87 47.92
C ILE A 269 -18.37 -3.59 49.08
N VAL A 270 -17.31 -4.37 48.79
CA VAL A 270 -16.67 -5.21 49.82
C VAL A 270 -16.13 -4.38 51.01
N PRO A 271 -15.37 -3.27 50.79
CA PRO A 271 -14.92 -2.44 51.90
C PRO A 271 -16.07 -1.85 52.72
N LEU A 272 -17.17 -1.44 52.04
CA LEU A 272 -18.38 -0.93 52.74
C LEU A 272 -18.96 -1.97 53.70
N LEU A 273 -19.00 -3.25 53.32
CA LEU A 273 -19.49 -4.33 54.19
C LEU A 273 -18.59 -4.55 55.40
N PHE A 274 -17.30 -4.19 55.29
CA PHE A 274 -16.34 -4.25 56.38
C PHE A 274 -16.18 -2.94 57.19
N GLY A 275 -17.08 -1.98 56.96
CA GLY A 275 -17.16 -0.74 57.74
C GLY A 275 -16.32 0.42 57.23
N ALA A 276 -15.81 0.33 55.98
CA ALA A 276 -15.18 1.49 55.33
C ALA A 276 -16.20 2.60 55.03
N THR A 277 -15.73 3.84 54.95
CA THR A 277 -16.62 4.97 54.62
C THR A 277 -17.01 4.93 53.14
N LEU A 278 -18.20 5.45 52.82
CA LEU A 278 -18.70 5.57 51.46
C LEU A 278 -17.69 6.33 50.58
N GLN A 279 -17.12 7.41 51.10
CA GLN A 279 -16.14 8.24 50.44
C GLN A 279 -14.87 7.46 50.06
N SER A 280 -14.26 6.74 51.01
CA SER A 280 -13.04 5.97 50.75
C SER A 280 -13.27 4.84 49.76
N SER A 281 -14.41 4.16 49.87
CA SER A 281 -14.78 3.06 48.96
C SER A 281 -15.06 3.57 47.54
N LEU A 282 -15.72 4.72 47.39
CA LEU A 282 -15.98 5.31 46.10
C LEU A 282 -14.69 5.78 45.41
N LEU A 283 -13.83 6.52 46.14
CA LEU A 283 -12.54 7.00 45.57
C LEU A 283 -11.66 5.82 45.15
N ARG A 284 -11.60 4.74 45.94
CA ARG A 284 -10.85 3.54 45.59
C ARG A 284 -11.42 2.86 44.33
N ALA A 285 -12.73 2.70 44.24
CA ALA A 285 -13.37 2.13 43.05
C ALA A 285 -13.16 3.01 41.80
N MET A 286 -13.18 4.33 41.94
CA MET A 286 -12.84 5.26 40.85
C MET A 286 -11.39 5.08 40.41
N THR A 287 -10.44 5.04 41.32
CA THR A 287 -9.02 4.81 41.00
C THR A 287 -8.84 3.48 40.27
N PHE A 288 -9.41 2.40 40.81
CA PHE A 288 -9.36 1.08 40.19
C PHE A 288 -9.92 1.10 38.76
N MET A 289 -11.09 1.71 38.56
CA MET A 289 -11.74 1.79 37.25
C MET A 289 -10.88 2.53 36.21
N ILE A 290 -10.21 3.63 36.61
CA ILE A 290 -9.32 4.38 35.74
C ILE A 290 -8.13 3.54 35.32
N VAL A 291 -7.41 2.95 36.29
CA VAL A 291 -6.15 2.22 36.01
C VAL A 291 -6.40 0.89 35.33
N ALA A 292 -7.58 0.29 35.49
CA ALA A 292 -7.99 -0.93 34.81
C ALA A 292 -8.64 -0.66 33.43
N SER A 293 -8.77 0.58 32.98
CA SER A 293 -9.35 0.90 31.66
C SER A 293 -8.50 0.34 30.51
N PRO A 294 -9.12 -0.24 29.46
CA PRO A 294 -8.41 -0.82 28.31
C PRO A 294 -7.96 0.18 27.23
N CYS A 295 -8.13 1.49 27.40
CA CYS A 295 -7.86 2.51 26.37
C CYS A 295 -6.47 2.38 25.73
N ALA A 296 -5.42 2.15 26.53
CA ALA A 296 -4.07 1.94 26.04
C ALA A 296 -3.95 0.67 25.17
N VAL A 297 -4.77 -0.36 25.40
CA VAL A 297 -4.78 -1.61 24.63
C VAL A 297 -5.41 -1.39 23.25
N VAL A 298 -6.47 -0.59 23.16
CA VAL A 298 -7.12 -0.20 21.89
C VAL A 298 -6.14 0.57 21.02
N LEU A 299 -5.48 1.59 21.58
CA LEU A 299 -4.47 2.39 20.87
C LEU A 299 -3.19 1.59 20.53
N ALA A 300 -2.97 0.44 21.15
CA ALA A 300 -1.80 -0.40 20.89
C ALA A 300 -1.81 -1.04 19.50
N THR A 301 -2.96 -1.23 18.86
CA THR A 301 -3.12 -2.08 17.66
C THR A 301 -3.33 -1.31 16.38
N MET A 302 -4.40 -0.53 16.25
CA MET A 302 -4.78 0.10 14.97
C MET A 302 -3.86 1.24 14.54
N PRO A 303 -3.52 2.23 15.38
CA PRO A 303 -2.70 3.36 14.95
C PRO A 303 -1.34 2.94 14.35
N PRO A 304 -0.59 1.96 14.92
CA PRO A 304 0.64 1.47 14.29
C PRO A 304 0.44 0.86 12.91
N LEU A 305 -0.61 0.05 12.72
CA LEU A 305 -0.89 -0.60 11.43
C LEU A 305 -1.28 0.43 10.37
N LEU A 306 -2.20 1.34 10.69
CA LEU A 306 -2.59 2.41 9.78
C LEU A 306 -1.43 3.36 9.45
N ALA A 307 -0.57 3.66 10.44
CA ALA A 307 0.64 4.44 10.21
C ALA A 307 1.61 3.75 9.24
N ALA A 308 1.75 2.44 9.33
CA ALA A 308 2.57 1.66 8.41
C ALA A 308 1.96 1.61 7.00
N ILE A 309 0.63 1.42 6.87
CA ILE A 309 -0.09 1.47 5.59
C ILE A 309 0.09 2.84 4.93
N ALA A 310 -0.13 3.93 5.67
CA ALA A 310 0.06 5.29 5.16
C ALA A 310 1.51 5.56 4.74
N ASN A 311 2.49 4.99 5.45
CA ASN A 311 3.90 5.10 5.09
C ASN A 311 4.21 4.32 3.81
N ALA A 312 3.73 3.07 3.67
CA ALA A 312 3.86 2.26 2.45
C ALA A 312 3.23 2.96 1.23
N GLY A 313 2.01 3.49 1.39
CA GLY A 313 1.29 4.22 0.34
C GLY A 313 2.07 5.43 -0.18
N ARG A 314 2.69 6.22 0.70
CA ARG A 314 3.57 7.34 0.30
C ARG A 314 4.80 6.92 -0.50
N HIS A 315 5.16 5.65 -0.46
CA HIS A 315 6.29 5.08 -1.20
C HIS A 315 5.83 4.16 -2.35
N GLY A 316 4.59 4.33 -2.83
CA GLY A 316 4.07 3.62 -4.01
C GLY A 316 3.72 2.15 -3.76
N VAL A 317 3.48 1.74 -2.51
CA VAL A 317 2.98 0.40 -2.17
C VAL A 317 1.64 0.50 -1.47
N LEU A 318 0.59 0.01 -2.14
CA LEU A 318 -0.77 0.04 -1.63
C LEU A 318 -1.09 -1.28 -0.93
N VAL A 319 -1.49 -1.20 0.32
CA VAL A 319 -1.91 -2.34 1.12
C VAL A 319 -3.41 -2.21 1.40
N LYS A 320 -4.21 -3.16 0.94
CA LYS A 320 -5.68 -3.06 0.96
C LYS A 320 -6.32 -3.13 2.35
N SER A 321 -5.61 -3.62 3.36
CA SER A 321 -6.15 -3.69 4.72
C SER A 321 -5.09 -3.88 5.79
N ALA A 322 -5.45 -3.57 7.05
CA ALA A 322 -4.62 -3.88 8.20
C ALA A 322 -4.41 -5.41 8.37
N VAL A 323 -5.39 -6.23 7.96
CA VAL A 323 -5.26 -7.70 7.91
C VAL A 323 -4.15 -8.11 6.97
N VAL A 324 -4.13 -7.55 5.76
CA VAL A 324 -3.12 -7.82 4.73
C VAL A 324 -1.73 -7.41 5.21
N LEU A 325 -1.61 -6.22 5.82
CA LEU A 325 -0.33 -5.78 6.39
C LEU A 325 0.15 -6.76 7.47
N GLU A 326 -0.72 -7.23 8.33
CA GLU A 326 -0.39 -8.21 9.37
C GLU A 326 0.03 -9.57 8.75
N GLN A 327 -0.70 -10.05 7.72
CA GLN A 327 -0.38 -11.26 6.98
C GLN A 327 0.99 -11.17 6.31
N LEU A 328 1.27 -10.05 5.64
CA LEU A 328 2.55 -9.80 4.98
C LEU A 328 3.74 -9.88 5.95
N GLY A 329 3.57 -9.37 7.19
CA GLY A 329 4.58 -9.46 8.26
C GLY A 329 4.83 -10.89 8.75
N THR A 330 3.91 -11.80 8.50
CA THR A 330 4.00 -13.20 8.92
C THR A 330 4.36 -14.16 7.79
N THR A 331 4.58 -13.66 6.57
CA THR A 331 4.98 -14.45 5.40
C THR A 331 6.24 -15.27 5.68
N THR A 332 6.18 -16.57 5.35
CA THR A 332 7.29 -17.52 5.50
C THR A 332 7.84 -18.01 4.17
N ARG A 333 7.11 -17.83 3.07
CA ARG A 333 7.54 -18.23 1.72
C ARG A 333 7.07 -17.20 0.70
N VAL A 334 7.92 -16.89 -0.29
CA VAL A 334 7.55 -16.04 -1.42
C VAL A 334 7.57 -16.86 -2.69
N ALA A 335 6.49 -16.80 -3.47
CA ALA A 335 6.40 -17.37 -4.79
C ALA A 335 6.37 -16.23 -5.82
N PHE A 336 7.14 -16.37 -6.89
CA PHE A 336 7.22 -15.40 -7.97
C PHE A 336 6.66 -15.99 -9.26
N ASP A 337 5.91 -15.20 -10.00
CA ASP A 337 5.77 -15.43 -11.43
C ASP A 337 7.04 -14.98 -12.17
N LYS A 338 7.21 -15.45 -13.40
CA LYS A 338 8.32 -15.04 -14.26
C LYS A 338 8.04 -13.73 -14.98
N THR A 339 7.03 -13.76 -15.86
CA THR A 339 6.77 -12.72 -16.87
C THR A 339 6.10 -11.49 -16.23
N GLY A 340 6.61 -10.29 -16.53
CA GLY A 340 6.07 -9.07 -15.93
C GLY A 340 6.38 -8.90 -14.43
N THR A 341 7.04 -9.90 -13.80
CA THR A 341 7.40 -9.92 -12.39
C THR A 341 8.91 -9.90 -12.20
N LEU A 342 9.61 -11.01 -12.40
CA LEU A 342 11.09 -11.05 -12.40
C LEU A 342 11.67 -10.45 -13.68
N THR A 343 10.89 -10.43 -14.73
CA THR A 343 11.20 -9.78 -16.00
C THR A 343 10.29 -8.56 -16.19
N ARG A 344 10.62 -7.71 -17.16
CA ARG A 344 9.84 -6.47 -17.45
C ARG A 344 8.52 -6.74 -18.16
N GLY A 345 8.29 -7.96 -18.68
CA GLY A 345 7.10 -8.27 -19.47
C GLY A 345 7.09 -7.61 -20.86
N VAL A 346 8.21 -7.05 -21.27
CA VAL A 346 8.38 -6.39 -22.56
C VAL A 346 9.41 -7.17 -23.36
N PRO A 347 8.98 -8.11 -24.22
CA PRO A 347 9.90 -8.87 -25.08
C PRO A 347 10.68 -7.94 -26.01
N GLU A 348 11.95 -8.24 -26.22
CA GLU A 348 12.83 -7.54 -27.16
C GLU A 348 13.53 -8.57 -28.06
N LEU A 349 13.74 -8.19 -29.33
CA LEU A 349 14.55 -8.97 -30.24
C LEU A 349 16.02 -8.86 -29.83
N ALA A 350 16.57 -9.95 -29.30
CA ALA A 350 17.93 -9.97 -28.78
C ALA A 350 18.95 -10.38 -29.85
N GLU A 351 18.58 -11.27 -30.78
CA GLU A 351 19.50 -11.81 -31.76
C GLU A 351 18.77 -12.34 -33.00
N ILE A 352 19.38 -12.21 -34.15
CA ILE A 352 18.97 -12.81 -35.43
C ILE A 352 20.03 -13.80 -35.87
N ARG A 353 19.65 -15.06 -35.99
CA ARG A 353 20.51 -16.13 -36.52
C ARG A 353 20.09 -16.47 -37.94
N SER A 354 20.88 -16.05 -38.96
CA SER A 354 20.63 -16.45 -40.33
C SER A 354 20.95 -17.94 -40.51
N VAL A 355 20.05 -18.65 -41.19
CA VAL A 355 20.18 -20.08 -41.49
C VAL A 355 20.11 -20.26 -42.99
N GLY A 356 21.24 -20.60 -43.60
CA GLY A 356 21.29 -20.70 -45.07
C GLY A 356 21.57 -19.35 -45.75
N SER A 357 21.66 -19.34 -47.03
CA SER A 357 22.23 -18.26 -47.83
C SER A 357 21.27 -17.21 -48.33
N GLY A 358 21.71 -15.97 -48.42
CA GLY A 358 21.19 -14.94 -49.34
C GLY A 358 20.47 -13.78 -48.70
N PHE A 359 20.03 -13.84 -47.44
CA PHE A 359 19.37 -12.74 -46.76
C PHE A 359 20.30 -12.11 -45.71
N THR A 360 20.37 -10.76 -45.70
CA THR A 360 21.03 -10.02 -44.64
C THR A 360 20.13 -9.98 -43.40
N GLU A 361 20.68 -9.70 -42.21
CA GLU A 361 19.89 -9.53 -41.00
C GLU A 361 18.82 -8.45 -41.15
N GLU A 362 19.11 -7.35 -41.84
CA GLU A 362 18.13 -6.27 -42.09
C GLU A 362 17.00 -6.74 -42.99
N GLN A 363 17.30 -7.55 -44.04
CA GLN A 363 16.26 -8.10 -44.90
C GLN A 363 15.38 -9.09 -44.15
N ILE A 364 15.97 -9.97 -43.32
CA ILE A 364 15.24 -10.91 -42.46
C ILE A 364 14.31 -10.13 -41.51
N LEU A 365 14.87 -9.13 -40.84
CA LEU A 365 14.09 -8.34 -39.86
C LEU A 365 12.97 -7.55 -40.55
N ARG A 366 13.22 -6.99 -41.73
CA ARG A 366 12.24 -6.26 -42.53
C ARG A 366 11.07 -7.15 -42.96
N LEU A 367 11.37 -8.35 -43.44
CA LEU A 367 10.36 -9.33 -43.84
C LEU A 367 9.57 -9.87 -42.64
N ALA A 368 10.27 -10.20 -41.55
CA ALA A 368 9.65 -10.67 -40.33
C ALA A 368 8.72 -9.63 -39.70
N ALA A 369 9.20 -8.38 -39.63
CA ALA A 369 8.40 -7.26 -39.09
C ALA A 369 7.19 -6.92 -39.98
N ALA A 370 7.31 -7.03 -41.29
CA ALA A 370 6.17 -6.85 -42.21
C ALA A 370 5.11 -7.95 -42.01
N ALA A 371 5.54 -9.21 -41.86
CA ALA A 371 4.62 -10.34 -41.60
C ALA A 371 3.89 -10.20 -40.25
N GLU A 372 4.58 -9.70 -39.23
CA GLU A 372 4.03 -9.55 -37.87
C GLU A 372 3.32 -8.21 -37.65
N HIS A 373 3.30 -7.31 -38.63
CA HIS A 373 2.77 -5.95 -38.45
C HIS A 373 1.29 -5.90 -38.03
N HIS A 374 0.51 -6.88 -38.47
CA HIS A 374 -0.92 -7.00 -38.13
C HIS A 374 -1.19 -7.94 -36.95
N SER A 375 -0.15 -8.50 -36.35
CA SER A 375 -0.27 -9.41 -35.21
C SER A 375 -0.27 -8.64 -33.89
N GLU A 376 -1.20 -8.95 -33.01
CA GLU A 376 -1.27 -8.37 -31.65
C GLU A 376 -0.42 -9.16 -30.63
N HIS A 377 0.32 -10.16 -31.07
CA HIS A 377 1.13 -10.98 -30.18
C HIS A 377 2.33 -10.20 -29.62
N PRO A 378 2.69 -10.34 -28.31
CA PRO A 378 3.83 -9.63 -27.72
C PRO A 378 5.17 -9.84 -28.46
N LEU A 379 5.40 -11.04 -29.02
CA LEU A 379 6.59 -11.33 -29.81
C LEU A 379 6.59 -10.54 -31.14
N ALA A 380 5.44 -10.37 -31.76
CA ALA A 380 5.27 -9.54 -32.96
C ALA A 380 5.65 -8.09 -32.70
N THR A 381 5.14 -7.53 -31.59
CA THR A 381 5.48 -6.18 -31.16
C THR A 381 6.99 -5.99 -30.99
N ALA A 382 7.69 -7.00 -30.44
CA ALA A 382 9.14 -6.96 -30.28
C ALA A 382 9.88 -6.91 -31.62
N ILE A 383 9.45 -7.71 -32.59
CA ILE A 383 10.05 -7.78 -33.94
C ILE A 383 9.80 -6.45 -34.68
N VAL A 384 8.57 -5.96 -34.67
CA VAL A 384 8.20 -4.68 -35.33
C VAL A 384 8.92 -3.49 -34.70
N ARG A 385 9.05 -3.46 -33.36
CA ARG A 385 9.80 -2.43 -32.64
C ARG A 385 11.28 -2.45 -33.02
N ALA A 386 11.89 -3.61 -33.10
CA ALA A 386 13.27 -3.76 -33.51
C ALA A 386 13.54 -3.25 -34.93
N ALA A 387 12.60 -3.51 -35.84
CA ALA A 387 12.70 -3.00 -37.22
C ALA A 387 12.55 -1.48 -37.29
N ARG A 388 11.59 -0.91 -36.56
CA ARG A 388 11.41 0.54 -36.45
C ARG A 388 12.60 1.24 -35.80
N GLY A 389 13.20 0.63 -34.76
CA GLY A 389 14.39 1.16 -34.10
C GLY A 389 15.65 1.15 -35.00
N ARG A 390 15.62 0.44 -36.14
CA ARG A 390 16.65 0.46 -37.19
C ARG A 390 16.22 1.28 -38.42
N ASP A 391 15.15 2.05 -38.32
CA ASP A 391 14.57 2.88 -39.38
C ASP A 391 14.23 2.10 -40.68
N LEU A 392 13.90 0.79 -40.55
CA LEU A 392 13.56 -0.05 -41.68
C LEU A 392 12.14 0.27 -42.21
N LEU A 393 12.02 0.52 -43.50
CA LEU A 393 10.72 0.66 -44.15
C LEU A 393 10.09 -0.72 -44.33
N LEU A 394 8.92 -0.92 -43.72
CA LEU A 394 8.19 -2.17 -43.80
C LEU A 394 7.38 -2.26 -45.09
N PRO A 395 7.55 -3.29 -45.91
CA PRO A 395 6.69 -3.53 -47.07
C PRO A 395 5.27 -3.89 -46.62
N VAL A 396 4.33 -3.71 -47.55
CA VAL A 396 2.92 -4.08 -47.28
C VAL A 396 2.79 -5.60 -47.25
N ALA A 397 2.14 -6.11 -46.20
CA ALA A 397 1.79 -7.50 -46.05
C ALA A 397 0.41 -7.76 -46.68
N GLU A 398 0.33 -8.70 -47.58
CA GLU A 398 -0.92 -9.18 -48.20
C GLU A 398 -1.24 -10.58 -47.67
N GLU A 399 -2.50 -11.01 -47.76
CA GLU A 399 -2.97 -12.36 -47.38
C GLU A 399 -2.54 -12.77 -45.94
N PHE A 400 -2.55 -11.81 -44.98
CA PHE A 400 -2.18 -12.09 -43.60
C PHE A 400 -3.08 -13.14 -42.96
N THR A 401 -2.47 -14.14 -42.33
CA THR A 401 -3.18 -15.19 -41.59
C THR A 401 -2.44 -15.45 -40.28
N SER A 402 -3.18 -15.43 -39.15
CA SER A 402 -2.67 -15.84 -37.83
C SER A 402 -3.28 -17.17 -37.42
N ARG A 403 -2.42 -18.08 -36.94
CA ARG A 403 -2.80 -19.40 -36.41
C ARG A 403 -2.34 -19.53 -34.97
N PRO A 404 -3.27 -19.42 -33.98
CA PRO A 404 -2.88 -19.51 -32.57
C PRO A 404 -2.03 -20.75 -32.25
N GLY A 405 -0.92 -20.54 -31.54
CA GLY A 405 0.02 -21.61 -31.17
C GLY A 405 0.96 -22.10 -32.30
N ARG A 406 0.79 -21.63 -33.53
CA ARG A 406 1.64 -22.01 -34.67
C ARG A 406 2.46 -20.84 -35.19
N GLY A 407 1.86 -19.67 -35.34
CA GLY A 407 2.52 -18.50 -35.87
C GLY A 407 1.67 -17.70 -36.84
N VAL A 408 2.32 -16.85 -37.65
CA VAL A 408 1.68 -16.01 -38.66
C VAL A 408 2.28 -16.27 -40.03
N SER A 409 1.51 -15.98 -41.07
CA SER A 409 1.95 -16.02 -42.47
C SER A 409 1.40 -14.83 -43.24
N ALA A 410 2.17 -14.33 -44.18
CA ALA A 410 1.76 -13.23 -45.08
C ALA A 410 2.52 -13.32 -46.40
N ARG A 411 1.95 -12.74 -47.47
CA ARG A 411 2.66 -12.52 -48.73
C ARG A 411 3.29 -11.14 -48.75
N ILE A 412 4.60 -11.08 -48.94
CA ILE A 412 5.40 -9.85 -48.89
C ILE A 412 6.26 -9.75 -50.15
N GLU A 413 6.08 -8.71 -50.93
CA GLU A 413 6.79 -8.53 -52.19
C GLU A 413 6.74 -9.76 -53.12
N GLY A 414 5.60 -10.46 -53.11
CA GLY A 414 5.35 -11.66 -53.91
C GLY A 414 5.82 -12.99 -53.26
N SER A 415 6.61 -12.95 -52.21
CA SER A 415 7.11 -14.16 -51.47
C SER A 415 6.21 -14.50 -50.29
N PHE A 416 6.03 -15.80 -50.03
CA PHE A 416 5.27 -16.29 -48.88
C PHE A 416 6.20 -16.38 -47.65
N ILE A 417 5.92 -15.54 -46.67
CA ILE A 417 6.73 -15.46 -45.44
C ILE A 417 5.90 -16.01 -44.27
N GLU A 418 6.52 -16.89 -43.49
CA GLU A 418 5.93 -17.45 -42.26
C GLU A 418 6.85 -17.19 -41.08
N ILE A 419 6.25 -16.80 -39.95
CA ILE A 419 6.93 -16.70 -38.66
C ILE A 419 6.29 -17.73 -37.76
N VAL A 420 7.01 -18.79 -37.44
CA VAL A 420 6.43 -19.96 -36.78
C VAL A 420 7.20 -20.38 -35.53
N SER A 421 6.48 -21.02 -34.62
CA SER A 421 7.11 -21.73 -33.49
C SER A 421 7.94 -22.92 -34.04
N PRO A 422 9.11 -23.20 -33.48
CA PRO A 422 9.91 -24.39 -33.87
C PRO A 422 9.09 -25.70 -33.84
N ALA A 423 8.16 -25.83 -32.86
CA ALA A 423 7.31 -27.01 -32.71
C ALA A 423 6.23 -27.13 -33.81
N ALA A 424 5.99 -26.08 -34.59
CA ALA A 424 5.02 -26.10 -35.68
C ALA A 424 5.62 -26.60 -37.01
N LEU A 425 6.93 -26.68 -37.09
CA LEU A 425 7.65 -27.22 -38.26
C LEU A 425 7.65 -28.76 -38.24
N PRO A 426 7.71 -29.40 -39.44
CA PRO A 426 7.88 -30.85 -39.50
C PRO A 426 9.14 -31.28 -38.80
N GLY A 427 9.18 -32.53 -38.32
CA GLY A 427 10.33 -33.07 -37.62
C GLY A 427 11.64 -32.92 -38.42
N PRO A 428 12.77 -32.67 -37.77
CA PRO A 428 14.02 -32.29 -38.42
C PRO A 428 14.52 -33.40 -39.34
N SER A 429 14.84 -33.01 -40.57
CA SER A 429 15.60 -33.84 -41.52
C SER A 429 17.09 -33.46 -41.45
N GLU A 430 18.00 -34.25 -42.09
CA GLU A 430 19.45 -33.90 -42.12
C GLU A 430 19.75 -32.50 -42.69
N ARG A 431 18.84 -31.95 -43.52
CA ARG A 431 18.93 -30.58 -44.08
C ARG A 431 18.56 -29.49 -43.09
N ASP A 432 17.90 -29.85 -42.00
CA ASP A 432 17.34 -28.92 -41.02
C ASP A 432 18.27 -28.67 -39.82
N ALA A 433 19.43 -29.33 -39.79
CA ALA A 433 20.37 -29.29 -38.66
C ALA A 433 20.82 -27.87 -38.26
N ALA A 434 20.89 -26.94 -39.24
CA ALA A 434 21.38 -25.59 -38.99
C ALA A 434 20.36 -24.75 -38.20
N TRP A 435 19.05 -24.74 -38.55
CA TRP A 435 18.07 -23.99 -37.80
C TRP A 435 17.73 -24.64 -36.45
N VAL A 436 17.78 -26.00 -36.38
CA VAL A 436 17.59 -26.74 -35.14
C VAL A 436 18.67 -26.38 -34.12
N GLY A 437 19.94 -26.40 -34.54
CA GLY A 437 21.08 -26.01 -33.70
C GLY A 437 20.95 -24.54 -33.24
N ALA A 438 20.55 -23.64 -34.13
CA ALA A 438 20.31 -22.24 -33.77
C ALA A 438 19.17 -22.06 -32.73
N VAL A 439 18.10 -22.84 -32.86
CA VAL A 439 17.00 -22.87 -31.87
C VAL A 439 17.50 -23.37 -30.52
N GLU A 440 18.24 -24.50 -30.49
CA GLU A 440 18.78 -25.08 -29.26
C GLU A 440 19.75 -24.12 -28.56
N GLU A 441 20.64 -23.47 -29.30
CA GLU A 441 21.55 -22.48 -28.74
C GLU A 441 20.83 -21.29 -28.14
N LEU A 442 19.84 -20.72 -28.87
CA LEU A 442 19.04 -19.60 -28.36
C LEU A 442 18.24 -19.98 -27.12
N GLN A 443 17.64 -21.18 -27.11
CA GLN A 443 16.91 -21.69 -25.94
C GLN A 443 17.84 -21.93 -24.75
N THR A 444 19.07 -22.43 -24.98
CA THR A 444 20.09 -22.57 -23.91
C THR A 444 20.48 -21.22 -23.29
N LEU A 445 20.46 -20.15 -24.10
CA LEU A 445 20.65 -18.77 -23.63
C LEU A 445 19.42 -18.16 -22.94
N GLY A 446 18.34 -18.92 -22.78
CA GLY A 446 17.12 -18.46 -22.15
C GLY A 446 16.25 -17.56 -23.03
N ARG A 447 16.33 -17.70 -24.37
CA ARG A 447 15.58 -16.89 -25.33
C ARG A 447 14.43 -17.70 -25.94
N THR A 448 13.33 -17.03 -26.23
CA THR A 448 12.25 -17.60 -27.03
C THR A 448 12.68 -17.57 -28.50
N ALA A 449 12.77 -18.74 -29.14
CA ALA A 449 13.13 -18.87 -30.53
C ALA A 449 11.87 -18.90 -31.41
N VAL A 450 11.84 -18.13 -32.49
CA VAL A 450 10.85 -18.22 -33.57
C VAL A 450 11.59 -18.34 -34.91
N VAL A 451 11.05 -19.17 -35.79
CA VAL A 451 11.68 -19.46 -37.09
C VAL A 451 11.03 -18.64 -38.17
N VAL A 452 11.82 -17.95 -38.96
CA VAL A 452 11.39 -17.21 -40.15
C VAL A 452 11.58 -18.11 -41.36
N CYS A 453 10.51 -18.37 -42.09
CA CYS A 453 10.52 -19.16 -43.31
C CYS A 453 10.14 -18.28 -44.52
N CYS A 454 10.83 -18.52 -45.65
CA CYS A 454 10.48 -17.98 -46.95
C CYS A 454 10.20 -19.16 -47.88
N GLU A 455 9.01 -19.18 -48.52
CA GLU A 455 8.55 -20.30 -49.35
C GLU A 455 8.72 -21.65 -48.65
N GLN A 456 8.28 -21.73 -47.37
CA GLN A 456 8.36 -22.89 -46.47
C GLN A 456 9.81 -23.33 -46.12
N THR A 457 10.82 -22.58 -46.55
CA THR A 457 12.21 -22.85 -46.22
C THR A 457 12.70 -21.97 -45.07
N PRO A 458 13.22 -22.52 -43.98
CA PRO A 458 13.77 -21.71 -42.88
C PRO A 458 14.97 -20.87 -43.36
N ILE A 459 14.87 -19.54 -43.16
CA ILE A 459 15.90 -18.58 -43.54
C ILE A 459 16.60 -17.96 -42.33
N ALA A 460 15.95 -17.93 -41.17
CA ALA A 460 16.53 -17.43 -39.94
C ALA A 460 15.77 -17.91 -38.69
N VAL A 461 16.44 -17.82 -37.56
CA VAL A 461 15.85 -17.96 -36.22
C VAL A 461 16.03 -16.66 -35.46
N LEU A 462 14.92 -16.11 -34.96
CA LEU A 462 14.90 -14.92 -34.14
C LEU A 462 14.89 -15.32 -32.67
N GLY A 463 15.85 -14.81 -31.90
CA GLY A 463 15.92 -14.97 -30.46
C GLY A 463 15.30 -13.77 -29.76
N ILE A 464 14.18 -13.98 -29.10
CA ILE A 464 13.46 -12.95 -28.35
C ILE A 464 13.63 -13.21 -26.86
N SER A 465 14.02 -12.20 -26.11
CA SER A 465 14.20 -12.30 -24.66
C SER A 465 13.35 -11.26 -23.94
N ASP A 466 12.78 -11.66 -22.82
CA ASP A 466 12.22 -10.73 -21.86
C ASP A 466 13.31 -10.35 -20.85
N GLN A 467 13.58 -9.06 -20.72
CA GLN A 467 14.69 -8.59 -19.90
C GLN A 467 14.42 -8.85 -18.42
N VAL A 468 15.38 -9.50 -17.74
CA VAL A 468 15.37 -9.62 -16.28
C VAL A 468 15.54 -8.25 -15.68
N ARG A 469 14.72 -7.93 -14.67
CA ARG A 469 14.84 -6.67 -13.94
C ARG A 469 16.21 -6.56 -13.28
N PRO A 470 16.91 -5.43 -13.38
CA PRO A 470 18.22 -5.25 -12.76
C PRO A 470 18.22 -5.52 -11.25
N GLU A 471 17.12 -5.16 -10.58
CA GLU A 471 16.92 -5.31 -9.14
C GLU A 471 16.47 -6.71 -8.70
N ALA A 472 16.10 -7.61 -9.62
CA ALA A 472 15.48 -8.90 -9.30
C ALA A 472 16.34 -9.75 -8.35
N THR A 473 17.65 -9.85 -8.61
CA THR A 473 18.57 -10.63 -7.78
C THR A 473 18.62 -10.10 -6.34
N ALA A 474 18.75 -8.79 -6.18
CA ALA A 474 18.79 -8.16 -4.86
C ALA A 474 17.46 -8.31 -4.11
N ALA A 475 16.34 -8.14 -4.82
CA ALA A 475 15.00 -8.28 -4.25
C ALA A 475 14.72 -9.72 -3.81
N VAL A 476 15.05 -10.72 -4.63
CA VAL A 476 14.92 -12.15 -4.30
C VAL A 476 15.75 -12.51 -3.08
N ALA A 477 17.01 -12.10 -3.04
CA ALA A 477 17.89 -12.33 -1.89
C ALA A 477 17.36 -11.69 -0.60
N ALA A 478 16.89 -10.43 -0.67
CA ALA A 478 16.31 -9.73 0.47
C ALA A 478 15.06 -10.45 1.01
N MET A 479 14.18 -10.93 0.13
CA MET A 479 12.98 -11.66 0.53
C MET A 479 13.30 -13.05 1.09
N ALA A 480 14.30 -13.76 0.54
CA ALA A 480 14.81 -15.00 1.10
C ALA A 480 15.36 -14.79 2.52
N HIS A 481 16.16 -13.75 2.72
CA HIS A 481 16.68 -13.40 4.04
C HIS A 481 15.54 -13.05 5.03
N LEU A 482 14.57 -12.25 4.60
CA LEU A 482 13.43 -11.89 5.45
C LEU A 482 12.61 -13.13 5.84
N THR A 483 12.31 -14.04 4.91
CA THR A 483 11.46 -15.21 5.18
C THR A 483 12.20 -16.36 5.85
N GLY A 484 13.52 -16.40 5.73
CA GLY A 484 14.35 -17.54 6.15
C GLY A 484 14.19 -18.78 5.27
N ALA A 485 13.55 -18.64 4.09
CA ALA A 485 13.27 -19.74 3.17
C ALA A 485 13.57 -19.33 1.74
N ALA A 486 14.03 -20.29 0.92
CA ALA A 486 14.27 -20.04 -0.50
C ALA A 486 12.95 -19.70 -1.20
N PRO A 487 12.90 -18.65 -2.04
CA PRO A 487 11.73 -18.36 -2.87
C PRO A 487 11.44 -19.46 -3.90
N VAL A 488 10.22 -19.45 -4.43
CA VAL A 488 9.77 -20.40 -5.47
C VAL A 488 9.48 -19.63 -6.75
N LEU A 489 9.93 -20.12 -7.88
CA LEU A 489 9.56 -19.62 -9.21
C LEU A 489 8.42 -20.47 -9.78
N LEU A 490 7.30 -19.84 -10.13
CA LEU A 490 6.16 -20.46 -10.81
C LEU A 490 6.11 -19.93 -12.24
N THR A 491 6.24 -20.81 -13.24
CA THR A 491 6.24 -20.37 -14.64
C THR A 491 5.51 -21.33 -15.55
N GLY A 492 4.85 -20.79 -16.59
CA GLY A 492 4.27 -21.59 -17.67
C GLY A 492 5.30 -22.11 -18.67
N ASP A 493 6.55 -21.65 -18.62
CA ASP A 493 7.60 -22.16 -19.50
C ASP A 493 7.85 -23.65 -19.24
N ASN A 494 8.18 -24.39 -20.30
CA ASN A 494 8.51 -25.80 -20.18
C ASN A 494 9.90 -25.98 -19.49
N LEU A 495 10.00 -26.95 -18.57
CA LEU A 495 11.27 -27.33 -17.93
C LEU A 495 12.37 -27.78 -18.94
N ALA A 496 11.95 -28.32 -20.09
CA ALA A 496 12.86 -28.67 -21.19
C ALA A 496 13.52 -27.44 -21.83
N THR A 497 12.94 -26.24 -21.66
CA THR A 497 13.55 -24.98 -22.04
C THR A 497 14.44 -24.52 -20.88
N ALA A 498 15.77 -24.53 -21.11
CA ALA A 498 16.78 -24.02 -20.19
C ALA A 498 16.52 -22.57 -19.68
N THR A 499 15.51 -21.90 -20.25
CA THR A 499 15.10 -20.53 -20.00
C THR A 499 14.66 -20.30 -18.55
N ALA A 500 13.80 -21.15 -18.00
CA ALA A 500 13.30 -21.00 -16.63
C ALA A 500 14.41 -21.26 -15.60
N THR A 501 15.23 -22.30 -15.85
CA THR A 501 16.36 -22.67 -14.98
C THR A 501 17.49 -21.64 -15.05
N ALA A 502 17.82 -21.13 -16.25
CA ALA A 502 18.82 -20.09 -16.42
C ALA A 502 18.42 -18.77 -15.76
N LEU A 503 17.14 -18.37 -15.87
CA LEU A 503 16.61 -17.20 -15.16
C LEU A 503 16.69 -17.40 -13.64
N ALA A 504 16.20 -18.53 -13.14
CA ALA A 504 16.21 -18.85 -11.72
C ALA A 504 17.63 -18.80 -11.14
N ALA A 505 18.61 -19.40 -11.84
CA ALA A 505 20.01 -19.36 -11.45
C ALA A 505 20.57 -17.91 -11.40
N ARG A 506 20.20 -17.06 -12.37
CA ARG A 506 20.61 -15.64 -12.41
C ARG A 506 20.08 -14.84 -11.24
N VAL A 507 18.84 -15.11 -10.79
CA VAL A 507 18.21 -14.39 -9.66
C VAL A 507 18.38 -15.11 -8.32
N GLY A 508 19.01 -16.28 -8.28
CA GLY A 508 19.29 -17.02 -7.04
C GLY A 508 18.11 -17.84 -6.51
N ILE A 509 17.17 -18.25 -7.37
CA ILE A 509 16.06 -19.14 -7.01
C ILE A 509 16.42 -20.58 -7.36
N THR A 510 16.26 -21.49 -6.39
CA THR A 510 16.58 -22.93 -6.56
C THR A 510 15.33 -23.80 -6.73
N ASP A 511 14.18 -23.39 -6.21
CA ASP A 511 12.89 -24.11 -6.34
C ASP A 511 12.14 -23.56 -7.56
N VAL A 512 12.14 -24.30 -8.67
CA VAL A 512 11.50 -23.92 -9.93
C VAL A 512 10.37 -24.90 -10.24
N ARG A 513 9.17 -24.36 -10.39
CA ARG A 513 7.96 -25.07 -10.81
C ARG A 513 7.59 -24.58 -12.20
N ALA A 514 7.90 -25.36 -13.22
CA ALA A 514 7.73 -24.99 -14.61
C ALA A 514 6.61 -25.79 -15.30
N GLY A 515 6.18 -25.35 -16.49
CA GLY A 515 5.11 -25.99 -17.24
C GLY A 515 3.72 -25.83 -16.62
N LEU A 516 3.54 -24.80 -15.76
CA LEU A 516 2.31 -24.60 -15.01
C LEU A 516 1.26 -23.79 -15.81
N LEU A 517 0.09 -24.32 -15.98
CA LEU A 517 -1.08 -23.55 -16.40
C LEU A 517 -1.59 -22.67 -15.23
N PRO A 518 -2.41 -21.66 -15.49
CA PRO A 518 -2.90 -20.78 -14.41
C PRO A 518 -3.56 -21.52 -13.22
N HIS A 519 -4.30 -22.61 -13.49
CA HIS A 519 -4.90 -23.44 -12.44
C HIS A 519 -3.88 -24.29 -11.66
N ASP A 520 -2.77 -24.70 -12.30
CA ASP A 520 -1.70 -25.44 -11.63
C ASP A 520 -0.94 -24.55 -10.65
N LYS A 521 -0.74 -23.26 -11.00
CA LYS A 521 -0.15 -22.27 -10.09
C LYS A 521 -0.98 -22.14 -8.81
N VAL A 522 -2.33 -22.14 -8.93
CA VAL A 522 -3.23 -22.13 -7.76
C VAL A 522 -3.04 -23.37 -6.91
N THR A 523 -2.90 -24.54 -7.52
CA THR A 523 -2.69 -25.80 -6.81
C THR A 523 -1.38 -25.79 -6.05
N VAL A 524 -0.27 -25.38 -6.70
CA VAL A 524 1.05 -25.26 -6.05
C VAL A 524 1.01 -24.30 -4.86
N VAL A 525 0.36 -23.14 -5.00
CA VAL A 525 0.23 -22.18 -3.88
C VAL A 525 -0.55 -22.80 -2.72
N ARG A 526 -1.64 -23.52 -3.00
CA ARG A 526 -2.44 -24.19 -1.97
C ARG A 526 -1.69 -25.32 -1.29
N ASP A 527 -0.91 -26.10 -2.02
CA ASP A 527 -0.09 -27.19 -1.48
C ASP A 527 0.97 -26.64 -0.50
N LEU A 528 1.68 -25.56 -0.91
CA LEU A 528 2.61 -24.86 -0.01
C LEU A 528 1.92 -24.36 1.26
N GLN A 529 0.68 -23.88 1.16
CA GLN A 529 -0.10 -23.43 2.32
C GLN A 529 -0.61 -24.60 3.18
N ALA A 530 -0.94 -25.74 2.57
CA ALA A 530 -1.33 -26.96 3.27
C ALA A 530 -0.16 -27.52 4.11
N ASP A 531 1.09 -27.34 3.65
CA ASP A 531 2.31 -27.64 4.39
C ASP A 531 2.59 -26.66 5.56
N GLY A 532 1.64 -25.78 5.87
CA GLY A 532 1.74 -24.80 6.96
C GLY A 532 2.52 -23.54 6.62
N GLN A 533 2.92 -23.34 5.35
CA GLN A 533 3.62 -22.15 4.91
C GLN A 533 2.64 -20.98 4.72
N ARG A 534 3.11 -19.77 5.01
CA ARG A 534 2.37 -18.52 4.73
C ARG A 534 2.94 -17.91 3.46
N VAL A 535 2.23 -18.16 2.36
CA VAL A 535 2.72 -17.84 1.02
C VAL A 535 2.29 -16.43 0.62
N ALA A 536 3.29 -15.60 0.22
CA ALA A 536 3.06 -14.41 -0.58
C ALA A 536 3.33 -14.73 -2.05
N MET A 537 2.36 -14.52 -2.93
CA MET A 537 2.51 -14.66 -4.38
C MET A 537 2.73 -13.30 -5.01
N VAL A 538 3.77 -13.18 -5.82
CA VAL A 538 4.11 -11.97 -6.59
C VAL A 538 3.89 -12.25 -8.06
N GLY A 539 3.08 -11.44 -8.73
CA GLY A 539 2.70 -11.58 -10.15
C GLY A 539 2.38 -10.24 -10.80
N ASP A 540 2.09 -10.25 -12.11
CA ASP A 540 1.64 -9.05 -12.85
C ASP A 540 0.13 -8.78 -12.71
N GLY A 541 -0.63 -9.74 -12.19
CA GLY A 541 -2.07 -9.64 -11.97
C GLY A 541 -2.93 -9.86 -13.22
N ILE A 542 -2.37 -10.20 -14.36
CA ILE A 542 -3.10 -10.49 -15.59
C ILE A 542 -3.36 -11.99 -15.72
N ASN A 543 -2.30 -12.77 -15.83
CA ASN A 543 -2.39 -14.23 -15.97
C ASN A 543 -2.42 -14.96 -14.63
N ASP A 544 -1.90 -14.33 -13.60
CA ASP A 544 -1.72 -14.89 -12.25
C ASP A 544 -2.80 -14.50 -11.26
N ALA A 545 -3.82 -13.75 -11.69
CA ALA A 545 -4.91 -13.29 -10.83
C ALA A 545 -5.52 -14.44 -9.97
N PRO A 546 -5.76 -15.66 -10.49
CA PRO A 546 -6.24 -16.76 -9.67
C PRO A 546 -5.24 -17.21 -8.60
N ALA A 547 -3.94 -17.22 -8.91
CA ALA A 547 -2.88 -17.61 -7.97
C ALA A 547 -2.66 -16.53 -6.90
N LEU A 548 -2.71 -15.24 -7.28
CA LEU A 548 -2.68 -14.10 -6.35
C LEU A 548 -3.84 -14.19 -5.34
N ALA A 549 -5.08 -14.45 -5.83
CA ALA A 549 -6.25 -14.59 -4.98
C ALA A 549 -6.21 -15.83 -4.07
N ALA A 550 -5.51 -16.90 -4.48
CA ALA A 550 -5.37 -18.12 -3.70
C ALA A 550 -4.29 -18.04 -2.62
N ALA A 551 -3.31 -17.16 -2.78
CA ALA A 551 -2.24 -16.96 -1.82
C ALA A 551 -2.76 -16.31 -0.52
N GLN A 552 -2.02 -16.47 0.60
CA GLN A 552 -2.34 -15.74 1.83
C GLN A 552 -2.20 -14.23 1.64
N THR A 553 -1.28 -13.82 0.78
CA THR A 553 -1.11 -12.42 0.37
C THR A 553 -0.73 -12.39 -1.11
N GLY A 554 -1.60 -11.85 -1.95
CA GLY A 554 -1.33 -11.60 -3.36
C GLY A 554 -0.71 -10.22 -3.56
N ILE A 555 0.41 -10.14 -4.27
CA ILE A 555 1.15 -8.90 -4.54
C ILE A 555 1.22 -8.70 -6.06
N ALA A 556 0.60 -7.64 -6.57
CA ALA A 556 0.65 -7.30 -7.98
C ALA A 556 1.73 -6.24 -8.27
N MET A 557 2.51 -6.47 -9.33
CA MET A 557 3.52 -5.56 -9.85
C MET A 557 2.93 -4.65 -10.92
N GLY A 558 3.39 -3.38 -11.00
CA GLY A 558 3.05 -2.45 -12.09
C GLY A 558 1.55 -2.15 -12.25
N GLY A 559 0.75 -2.44 -11.24
CA GLY A 559 -0.70 -2.60 -11.32
C GLY A 559 -1.53 -1.34 -11.54
N ALA A 560 -0.92 -0.17 -11.75
CA ALA A 560 -1.68 1.06 -11.97
C ALA A 560 -2.56 1.04 -13.24
N GLY A 561 -2.28 0.13 -14.18
CA GLY A 561 -3.02 -0.01 -15.44
C GLY A 561 -4.00 -1.19 -15.52
N SER A 562 -3.88 -2.20 -14.68
CA SER A 562 -4.70 -3.41 -14.75
C SER A 562 -5.82 -3.42 -13.70
N ASP A 563 -7.06 -3.29 -14.14
CA ASP A 563 -8.24 -3.36 -13.27
C ASP A 563 -8.36 -4.73 -12.57
N LEU A 564 -7.90 -5.78 -13.23
CA LEU A 564 -7.93 -7.14 -12.69
C LEU A 564 -6.93 -7.29 -11.53
N ALA A 565 -5.71 -6.76 -11.67
CA ALA A 565 -4.71 -6.73 -10.60
C ALA A 565 -5.22 -5.95 -9.39
N LEU A 566 -5.83 -4.78 -9.64
CA LEU A 566 -6.45 -3.97 -8.59
C LEU A 566 -7.56 -4.68 -7.82
N GLN A 567 -8.31 -5.59 -8.47
CA GLN A 567 -9.38 -6.34 -7.82
C GLN A 567 -8.87 -7.56 -7.05
N THR A 568 -7.88 -8.27 -7.59
CA THR A 568 -7.46 -9.60 -7.10
C THR A 568 -6.31 -9.57 -6.10
N ALA A 569 -5.35 -8.65 -6.25
CA ALA A 569 -4.21 -8.58 -5.35
C ALA A 569 -4.55 -7.87 -4.04
N ASP A 570 -3.90 -8.27 -2.96
CA ASP A 570 -3.99 -7.66 -1.62
C ASP A 570 -3.05 -6.48 -1.46
N VAL A 571 -1.90 -6.54 -2.14
CA VAL A 571 -0.87 -5.50 -2.17
C VAL A 571 -0.58 -5.16 -3.62
N ILE A 572 -0.48 -3.87 -3.91
CA ILE A 572 -0.20 -3.37 -5.26
C ILE A 572 1.06 -2.53 -5.18
N VAL A 573 2.07 -2.93 -5.94
CA VAL A 573 3.30 -2.16 -6.13
C VAL A 573 3.10 -1.28 -7.35
N VAL A 574 2.78 -0.01 -7.11
CA VAL A 574 2.52 0.97 -8.18
C VAL A 574 3.82 1.30 -8.92
N ARG A 575 4.91 1.40 -8.15
CA ARG A 575 6.26 1.45 -8.71
C ARG A 575 6.61 0.07 -9.21
N ASP A 576 7.07 -0.01 -10.41
CA ASP A 576 7.51 -1.27 -11.01
C ASP A 576 8.89 -1.71 -10.48
N ASP A 577 9.08 -1.66 -9.13
CA ASP A 577 10.32 -1.95 -8.40
C ASP A 577 10.12 -3.08 -7.39
N LEU A 578 10.73 -4.24 -7.66
CA LEU A 578 10.67 -5.43 -6.80
C LEU A 578 11.26 -5.21 -5.40
N THR A 579 12.21 -4.29 -5.23
CA THR A 579 12.86 -4.07 -3.93
C THR A 579 11.90 -3.49 -2.90
N THR A 580 10.86 -2.80 -3.36
CA THR A 580 9.82 -2.23 -2.49
C THR A 580 9.01 -3.31 -1.78
N ILE A 581 8.89 -4.53 -2.35
CA ILE A 581 8.20 -5.66 -1.72
C ILE A 581 8.94 -6.08 -0.45
N ALA A 582 10.26 -6.27 -0.54
CA ALA A 582 11.07 -6.61 0.63
C ALA A 582 10.97 -5.51 1.70
N THR A 583 10.95 -4.23 1.27
CA THR A 583 10.85 -3.08 2.17
C THR A 583 9.49 -3.05 2.90
N VAL A 584 8.37 -3.27 2.22
CA VAL A 584 7.05 -3.30 2.87
C VAL A 584 6.88 -4.52 3.77
N MET A 585 7.47 -5.68 3.43
CA MET A 585 7.51 -6.84 4.32
C MET A 585 8.29 -6.54 5.61
N ALA A 586 9.45 -5.88 5.52
CA ALA A 586 10.23 -5.44 6.68
C ALA A 586 9.48 -4.41 7.53
N LEU A 587 8.80 -3.44 6.88
CA LEU A 587 7.94 -2.45 7.53
C LEU A 587 6.78 -3.13 8.29
N SER A 588 6.13 -4.11 7.67
CA SER A 588 5.04 -4.87 8.27
C SER A 588 5.51 -5.64 9.53
N ARG A 589 6.66 -6.29 9.47
CA ARG A 589 7.28 -6.94 10.64
C ARG A 589 7.61 -5.94 11.75
N ARG A 590 8.05 -4.74 11.38
CA ARG A 590 8.30 -3.67 12.34
C ARG A 590 7.02 -3.18 12.98
N ALA A 591 5.95 -2.98 12.19
CA ALA A 591 4.63 -2.62 12.70
C ALA A 591 4.11 -3.64 13.71
N ARG A 592 4.21 -4.94 13.39
CA ARG A 592 3.85 -6.02 14.31
C ARG A 592 4.66 -5.99 15.60
N ARG A 593 5.97 -5.74 15.55
CA ARG A 593 6.80 -5.60 16.75
C ARG A 593 6.38 -4.40 17.60
N VAL A 594 5.99 -3.28 16.98
CA VAL A 594 5.47 -2.10 17.69
C VAL A 594 4.14 -2.43 18.36
N VAL A 595 3.21 -3.13 17.68
CA VAL A 595 1.95 -3.59 18.26
C VAL A 595 2.20 -4.47 19.49
N ILE A 596 3.07 -5.48 19.39
CA ILE A 596 3.40 -6.36 20.51
C ILE A 596 4.03 -5.58 21.66
N ALA A 597 4.97 -4.68 21.39
CA ALA A 597 5.59 -3.84 22.40
C ALA A 597 4.58 -2.92 23.09
N ASN A 598 3.68 -2.32 22.33
CA ASN A 598 2.61 -1.48 22.86
C ASN A 598 1.65 -2.26 23.77
N LEU A 599 1.25 -3.46 23.35
CA LEU A 599 0.41 -4.36 24.18
C LEU A 599 1.12 -4.75 25.47
N ALA A 600 2.42 -5.05 25.41
CA ALA A 600 3.22 -5.38 26.60
C ALA A 600 3.35 -4.16 27.54
N ILE A 601 3.57 -2.96 27.01
CA ILE A 601 3.61 -1.71 27.79
C ILE A 601 2.26 -1.47 28.47
N ALA A 602 1.16 -1.52 27.71
CA ALA A 602 -0.18 -1.31 28.26
C ALA A 602 -0.52 -2.32 29.35
N ALA A 603 -0.30 -3.62 29.10
CA ALA A 603 -0.54 -4.68 30.06
C ALA A 603 0.35 -4.53 31.31
N GLY A 604 1.60 -4.13 31.16
CA GLY A 604 2.52 -3.89 32.27
C GLY A 604 2.06 -2.74 33.17
N PHE A 605 1.69 -1.60 32.59
CA PHE A 605 1.17 -0.45 33.35
C PHE A 605 -0.13 -0.81 34.06
N ILE A 606 -1.10 -1.40 33.36
CA ILE A 606 -2.37 -1.83 33.96
C ILE A 606 -2.10 -2.78 35.13
N SER A 607 -1.26 -3.81 34.94
CA SER A 607 -0.99 -4.78 35.99
C SER A 607 -0.35 -4.15 37.23
N VAL A 608 0.67 -3.28 37.03
CA VAL A 608 1.36 -2.62 38.16
C VAL A 608 0.41 -1.71 38.91
N LEU A 609 -0.37 -0.87 38.22
CA LEU A 609 -1.27 0.08 38.86
C LEU A 609 -2.45 -0.63 39.56
N VAL A 610 -3.03 -1.64 38.94
CA VAL A 610 -4.10 -2.46 39.53
C VAL A 610 -3.61 -3.18 40.79
N LEU A 611 -2.44 -3.81 40.75
CA LEU A 611 -1.87 -4.49 41.93
C LEU A 611 -1.57 -3.49 43.05
N TRP A 612 -1.04 -2.31 42.69
CA TRP A 612 -0.79 -1.26 43.68
C TRP A 612 -2.09 -0.77 44.31
N ASP A 613 -3.16 -0.56 43.56
CA ASP A 613 -4.46 -0.16 44.09
C ASP A 613 -5.10 -1.24 44.99
N LEU A 614 -5.02 -2.51 44.58
CA LEU A 614 -5.63 -3.61 45.30
C LEU A 614 -4.90 -3.97 46.61
N PHE A 615 -3.56 -3.97 46.61
CA PHE A 615 -2.74 -4.41 47.78
C PHE A 615 -2.15 -3.24 48.56
N GLY A 616 -2.24 -2.03 48.06
CA GLY A 616 -1.74 -0.81 48.68
C GLY A 616 -2.77 0.31 48.69
N HIS A 617 -2.29 1.53 48.68
CA HIS A 617 -3.08 2.74 48.53
C HIS A 617 -2.51 3.57 47.35
N LEU A 618 -3.15 3.49 46.20
CA LEU A 618 -2.74 4.27 45.02
C LEU A 618 -3.47 5.61 45.06
N PRO A 619 -2.74 6.75 45.22
CA PRO A 619 -3.36 8.05 45.12
C PRO A 619 -3.95 8.28 43.72
N LEU A 620 -5.17 8.79 43.65
CA LEU A 620 -5.88 9.04 42.38
C LEU A 620 -5.03 9.79 41.34
N PRO A 621 -4.28 10.87 41.68
CA PRO A 621 -3.44 11.56 40.71
C PRO A 621 -2.33 10.70 40.10
N LEU A 622 -1.74 9.77 40.89
CA LEU A 622 -0.70 8.84 40.39
C LEU A 622 -1.29 7.74 39.51
N GLY A 623 -2.47 7.21 39.90
CA GLY A 623 -3.19 6.24 39.08
C GLY A 623 -3.50 6.80 37.70
N VAL A 624 -4.00 8.02 37.68
CA VAL A 624 -4.26 8.78 36.47
C VAL A 624 -3.01 9.02 35.65
N ALA A 625 -1.97 9.60 36.25
CA ALA A 625 -0.72 9.90 35.54
C ALA A 625 -0.09 8.62 34.93
N GLY A 626 -0.22 7.48 35.62
CA GLY A 626 0.24 6.20 35.12
C GLY A 626 -0.60 5.71 33.94
N HIS A 627 -1.91 5.79 34.03
CA HIS A 627 -2.85 5.40 32.97
C HIS A 627 -2.64 6.28 31.71
N GLU A 628 -2.73 7.60 31.86
CA GLU A 628 -2.54 8.55 30.74
C GLU A 628 -1.14 8.47 30.16
N GLY A 629 -0.12 8.35 31.02
CA GLY A 629 1.26 8.17 30.58
C GLY A 629 1.42 6.95 29.69
N SER A 630 0.79 5.82 30.02
CA SER A 630 0.80 4.61 29.20
C SER A 630 0.14 4.82 27.85
N THR A 631 -1.01 5.46 27.82
CA THR A 631 -1.79 5.77 26.61
C THR A 631 -1.01 6.68 25.66
N ILE A 632 -0.39 7.73 26.19
CA ILE A 632 0.46 8.65 25.41
C ILE A 632 1.70 7.92 24.86
N ILE A 633 2.38 7.12 25.65
CA ILE A 633 3.56 6.35 25.22
C ILE A 633 3.21 5.41 24.08
N VAL A 634 2.12 4.64 24.22
CA VAL A 634 1.63 3.69 23.22
C VAL A 634 1.25 4.42 21.92
N GLY A 635 0.48 5.51 22.01
CA GLY A 635 0.07 6.31 20.87
C GLY A 635 1.25 6.91 20.11
N LEU A 636 2.19 7.56 20.82
CA LEU A 636 3.40 8.13 20.21
C LEU A 636 4.30 7.08 19.60
N ASN A 637 4.42 5.90 20.22
CA ASN A 637 5.20 4.80 19.67
C ASN A 637 4.61 4.28 18.36
N GLY A 638 3.29 4.21 18.24
CA GLY A 638 2.59 3.87 17.00
C GLY A 638 2.82 4.90 15.89
N LEU A 639 2.66 6.18 16.21
CA LEU A 639 2.84 7.28 15.26
C LEU A 639 4.28 7.40 14.71
N ARG A 640 5.28 6.81 15.36
CA ARG A 640 6.65 6.75 14.83
C ARG A 640 6.73 6.09 13.46
N LEU A 641 5.82 5.16 13.16
CA LEU A 641 5.78 4.44 11.88
C LEU A 641 5.40 5.35 10.69
N LEU A 642 4.83 6.53 10.93
CA LEU A 642 4.57 7.53 9.88
C LEU A 642 5.84 8.19 9.32
N ARG A 643 6.99 8.08 10.01
CA ARG A 643 8.22 8.75 9.60
C ARG A 643 8.84 8.07 8.39
N SER A 644 9.22 8.83 7.36
CA SER A 644 9.93 8.32 6.18
C SER A 644 11.28 7.67 6.51
N SER A 645 11.91 8.04 7.65
CA SER A 645 13.11 7.38 8.13
C SER A 645 12.91 5.89 8.42
N VAL A 646 11.70 5.49 8.81
CA VAL A 646 11.36 4.08 9.08
C VAL A 646 11.35 3.26 7.79
N TRP A 647 10.83 3.82 6.71
CA TRP A 647 10.91 3.22 5.38
C TRP A 647 12.35 3.05 4.92
N ARG A 648 13.16 4.12 4.99
CA ARG A 648 14.59 4.06 4.62
C ARG A 648 15.37 3.02 5.42
N GLN A 649 15.10 2.89 6.72
CA GLN A 649 15.72 1.85 7.56
C GLN A 649 15.27 0.45 7.17
N ALA A 650 14.03 0.27 6.73
CA ALA A 650 13.53 -1.01 6.21
C ALA A 650 14.26 -1.39 4.92
N CYS A 651 14.51 -0.43 4.01
CA CYS A 651 15.33 -0.64 2.80
C CYS A 651 16.75 -1.08 3.12
N VAL A 652 17.45 -0.44 4.07
CA VAL A 652 18.84 -0.77 4.43
C VAL A 652 18.95 -2.18 4.99
N HIS A 653 17.97 -2.65 5.77
CA HIS A 653 17.94 -4.02 6.30
C HIS A 653 17.66 -5.08 5.23
N CYS A 654 17.16 -4.71 4.06
CA CYS A 654 16.97 -5.61 2.93
C CYS A 654 18.23 -5.74 2.06
N SER A 655 19.18 -4.81 2.18
CA SER A 655 20.41 -4.75 1.39
C SER A 655 21.64 -5.31 2.13
N GLN A 656 21.53 -5.69 3.39
CA GLN A 656 22.50 -6.45 4.16
C GLN A 656 22.15 -7.94 4.20
#